data_e4f80c200a66bde4b975413e676ed3d9
#
_entry.id   e4f80c200a66bde4b975413e676ed3d9
#
_cell.length_a   1.000
_cell.length_b   1.000
_cell.length_c   1.000
_cell.angle_alpha   90.00
_cell.angle_beta   90.00
_cell.angle_gamma   90.00
#
_symmetry.space_group_name_H-M   'P 1'
#
loop_
_entity.id
_entity.type
_entity.pdbx_description
1 polymer ?
#
loop_
_entity_poly.entity_id
_entity_poly.type
_entity_poly.pdbx_seq_one_letter_code
_entity_poly.pdbx_strand_id
1 'polypeptide(L)'
;MKKILYIMMAAVMMLSCQEQPLEVEKKIELSQTEIRVGSQGSVVKVVYRVAGAEQGAKVAVFNDADWLSVNTDNPRLIEISAQKNESDEERQATLVVSYPSYDDVVVTVSQSIWEDPITLTVERTEATSVIFSVSTLESDFTWVGQVVGKEWFDDMESDEAIFQEDLSYYSMEASNADVSIQDYLKTIINTGSFSELKYKGLDPESEYVVYVYGLTEEGERTTDIYWASAVTLPPYDGPVSFEINITEADNVMDVTVTPDHDGVYYYWNLMDRETYDSYAEVHGDDPKAVFQAYVNWDIQDLIDYGDLTTRAEYYDWYRDINEVNSQFECMALTDYIVYACKWDENCNFTGDPVYKWHTSADVVPSDNKISVTVGDDVDQSSFYVKVKTTNNDPYVMIAEPSEVMSGMSDEQIYAHLLDDYGAFGLGYFVFEGDVEGRMTGLQSDTDYTMVVFGFKAGKKTTAMQKFEVKTLPAGLPEDCAFDFVLDEVESNALSITVTPSDASHYYYWYVYSLDTTAEQVKEDITGIIDKIYYGDMDEFSYYELSQGRSSGNIPFLAPNTQYKVAAVIMDPWTGEFLADVVFSEPFSTGDENYSDITITAAFDKFYNGDDLYAINPDAGAQYKGYAMVPVTVTIDGEYSSYYYTIFEYVTGLENPDKYPDAYLYQNLVYHGVNYTQSVNFRAPWDKAVVIAAMAIDKQGRYSRVYRQKCTFRKYNASPISDLLTKSSPLEDESVSVPVPYALPQVEVELTKDKPAGDDRFRAENMAKVRRESRLRKF
;
A
#
# COMPACT_ATOMS: atom_id res chain seq x y z
N MET A 1 9.05 6.99 60.42
CA MET A 1 10.10 7.45 59.50
C MET A 1 9.88 7.07 58.03
N LYS A 2 9.37 5.88 57.69
CA LYS A 2 9.11 5.51 56.27
C LYS A 2 7.98 6.34 55.57
N LYS A 3 6.95 6.79 56.28
CA LYS A 3 5.87 7.60 55.71
C LYS A 3 6.24 9.06 55.45
N ILE A 4 7.22 9.60 56.14
CA ILE A 4 7.72 10.96 55.94
C ILE A 4 8.64 11.05 54.70
N LEU A 5 9.36 9.93 54.43
CA LEU A 5 10.23 9.81 53.27
C LEU A 5 9.43 9.74 51.95
N TYR A 6 8.24 9.10 51.94
CA TYR A 6 7.35 9.04 50.76
C TYR A 6 6.69 10.37 50.47
N ILE A 7 6.37 11.16 51.50
CA ILE A 7 5.77 12.51 51.32
C ILE A 7 6.83 13.50 50.81
N MET A 8 8.09 13.37 51.25
CA MET A 8 9.18 14.22 50.70
C MET A 8 9.56 13.80 49.27
N MET A 9 9.48 12.50 48.91
CA MET A 9 9.72 12.07 47.52
C MET A 9 8.61 12.51 46.56
N ALA A 10 7.34 12.47 47.00
CA ALA A 10 6.21 12.98 46.22
C ALA A 10 6.24 14.51 46.08
N ALA A 11 6.73 15.26 47.09
CA ALA A 11 6.87 16.70 47.00
C ALA A 11 8.04 17.14 46.08
N VAL A 12 9.08 16.30 45.93
CA VAL A 12 10.20 16.59 45.01
C VAL A 12 9.81 16.25 43.57
N MET A 13 8.92 15.28 43.32
CA MET A 13 8.41 15.00 41.96
C MET A 13 7.36 16.01 41.48
N MET A 14 6.69 16.73 42.39
CA MET A 14 5.76 17.79 41.98
C MET A 14 6.44 19.16 41.74
N LEU A 15 7.73 19.27 41.97
CA LEU A 15 8.50 20.51 41.73
C LEU A 15 9.41 20.44 40.49
N SER A 16 9.35 19.32 39.69
CA SER A 16 10.15 19.16 38.48
C SER A 16 9.35 19.19 37.18
N CYS A 17 8.02 19.39 37.23
CA CYS A 17 7.22 19.76 36.06
C CYS A 17 6.92 21.27 36.10
N GLN A 18 7.94 22.07 35.96
CA GLN A 18 7.77 23.34 35.26
C GLN A 18 7.94 23.00 33.79
N GLU A 19 6.83 22.94 33.07
CA GLU A 19 6.84 23.12 31.63
C GLU A 19 7.65 24.38 31.36
N GLN A 20 8.84 24.21 30.78
CA GLN A 20 9.47 25.35 30.11
C GLN A 20 8.49 25.73 29.01
N PRO A 21 8.02 26.97 28.91
CA PRO A 21 7.28 27.41 27.74
C PRO A 21 8.19 27.06 26.54
N LEU A 22 7.67 26.32 25.58
CA LEU A 22 8.29 26.19 24.27
C LEU A 22 8.60 27.63 23.84
N GLU A 23 9.90 27.99 23.78
CA GLU A 23 10.30 29.27 23.19
C GLU A 23 9.86 29.17 21.73
N VAL A 24 8.74 29.80 21.40
CA VAL A 24 8.31 29.96 20.03
C VAL A 24 9.43 30.70 19.31
N GLU A 25 10.03 30.01 18.34
CA GLU A 25 11.12 30.57 17.55
C GLU A 25 10.62 31.86 16.88
N LYS A 26 11.34 32.97 17.17
CA LYS A 26 10.99 34.29 16.65
C LYS A 26 11.45 34.40 15.19
N LYS A 27 10.57 34.15 14.27
CA LYS A 27 10.87 34.10 12.83
C LYS A 27 9.84 34.89 12.01
N ILE A 28 10.29 35.62 11.00
CA ILE A 28 9.44 36.15 9.93
C ILE A 28 9.46 35.15 8.80
N GLU A 29 8.31 34.61 8.45
CA GLU A 29 8.11 33.67 7.37
C GLU A 29 7.41 34.35 6.21
N LEU A 30 7.92 34.18 4.99
CA LEU A 30 7.39 34.76 3.77
C LEU A 30 7.04 33.63 2.79
N SER A 31 5.95 33.80 2.03
CA SER A 31 5.58 32.83 0.98
C SER A 31 6.59 32.73 -0.16
N GLN A 32 7.41 33.75 -0.36
CA GLN A 32 8.48 33.77 -1.35
C GLN A 32 9.51 34.85 -1.00
N THR A 33 10.78 34.59 -1.29
CA THR A 33 11.92 35.49 -1.09
C THR A 33 12.63 35.88 -2.38
N GLU A 34 12.34 35.17 -3.47
CA GLU A 34 12.81 35.49 -4.82
C GLU A 34 11.60 35.77 -5.73
N ILE A 35 11.57 36.91 -6.37
CA ILE A 35 10.47 37.37 -7.21
C ILE A 35 11.03 37.72 -8.59
N ARG A 36 10.46 37.14 -9.63
CA ARG A 36 10.75 37.51 -11.03
C ARG A 36 9.55 38.24 -11.63
N VAL A 37 9.82 39.33 -12.33
CA VAL A 37 8.80 40.18 -12.91
C VAL A 37 9.16 40.43 -14.38
N GLY A 38 8.20 40.29 -15.29
CA GLY A 38 8.39 40.65 -16.70
C GLY A 38 8.61 42.16 -16.93
N SER A 39 9.09 42.54 -18.12
CA SER A 39 9.43 43.91 -18.44
C SER A 39 8.24 44.90 -18.32
N GLN A 40 7.01 44.43 -18.53
CA GLN A 40 5.80 45.27 -18.41
C GLN A 40 5.47 45.67 -16.96
N GLY A 41 6.11 45.03 -16.00
CA GLY A 41 5.79 45.18 -14.58
C GLY A 41 4.54 44.38 -14.16
N SER A 42 4.37 44.19 -12.90
CA SER A 42 3.19 43.53 -12.31
C SER A 42 3.07 43.84 -10.82
N VAL A 43 1.96 43.40 -10.23
CA VAL A 43 1.76 43.43 -8.79
C VAL A 43 1.92 42.00 -8.24
N VAL A 44 2.89 41.80 -7.36
CA VAL A 44 3.15 40.51 -6.71
C VAL A 44 2.71 40.60 -5.27
N LYS A 45 2.06 39.55 -4.75
CA LYS A 45 1.56 39.48 -3.39
C LYS A 45 2.36 38.44 -2.60
N VAL A 46 3.03 38.87 -1.54
CA VAL A 46 3.81 38.03 -0.65
C VAL A 46 3.04 37.88 0.67
N VAL A 47 2.61 36.68 0.99
CA VAL A 47 2.01 36.39 2.30
C VAL A 47 3.12 36.29 3.35
N TYR A 48 2.86 36.81 4.54
CA TYR A 48 3.80 36.72 5.64
C TYR A 48 3.16 36.29 6.97
N ARG A 49 3.97 35.67 7.81
CA ARG A 49 3.67 35.33 9.19
C ARG A 49 4.82 35.80 10.09
N VAL A 50 4.50 36.27 11.28
CA VAL A 50 5.49 36.58 12.32
C VAL A 50 5.27 35.60 13.47
N ALA A 51 6.03 34.53 13.50
CA ALA A 51 5.90 33.46 14.49
C ALA A 51 6.23 34.02 15.90
N GLY A 52 5.38 33.75 16.89
CA GLY A 52 5.54 34.26 18.26
C GLY A 52 5.16 35.72 18.48
N ALA A 53 4.58 36.41 17.47
CA ALA A 53 4.02 37.75 17.62
C ALA A 53 2.50 37.70 17.87
N GLU A 54 1.94 38.83 18.34
CA GLU A 54 0.49 38.99 18.51
C GLU A 54 -0.22 38.89 17.16
N GLN A 55 -1.44 38.33 17.15
CA GLN A 55 -2.27 38.20 15.97
C GLN A 55 -2.50 39.56 15.30
N GLY A 56 -2.18 39.71 14.04
CA GLY A 56 -2.27 40.96 13.30
C GLY A 56 -0.99 41.83 13.34
N ALA A 57 0.14 41.26 13.77
CA ALA A 57 1.43 41.92 13.68
C ALA A 57 1.74 42.36 12.23
N LYS A 58 2.13 43.63 12.06
CA LYS A 58 2.51 44.22 10.77
C LYS A 58 4.02 44.33 10.66
N VAL A 59 4.56 43.84 9.56
CA VAL A 59 5.98 44.00 9.22
C VAL A 59 6.22 45.40 8.60
N ALA A 60 7.43 45.90 8.73
CA ALA A 60 7.91 47.03 7.96
C ALA A 60 8.74 46.52 6.80
N VAL A 61 8.55 47.09 5.62
CA VAL A 61 9.35 46.73 4.41
C VAL A 61 10.13 47.96 3.98
N PHE A 62 11.44 47.79 3.94
CA PHE A 62 12.33 48.81 3.40
C PHE A 62 12.62 48.48 1.93
N ASN A 63 12.47 49.49 1.06
CA ASN A 63 12.71 49.41 -0.38
C ASN A 63 13.53 50.62 -0.80
N ASP A 64 14.63 50.39 -1.49
CA ASP A 64 15.54 51.43 -2.01
C ASP A 64 15.43 51.63 -3.53
N ALA A 65 14.58 50.89 -4.20
CA ALA A 65 14.40 50.91 -5.64
C ALA A 65 13.22 51.81 -6.05
N ASP A 66 13.47 52.84 -6.86
CA ASP A 66 12.44 53.79 -7.33
C ASP A 66 11.37 53.14 -8.22
N TRP A 67 11.66 51.98 -8.80
CA TRP A 67 10.76 51.26 -9.69
C TRP A 67 9.84 50.24 -8.99
N LEU A 68 10.03 50.06 -7.69
CA LEU A 68 9.14 49.24 -6.85
C LEU A 68 8.33 50.14 -5.89
N SER A 69 7.09 49.81 -5.68
CA SER A 69 6.29 50.33 -4.59
C SER A 69 5.75 49.20 -3.74
N VAL A 70 5.72 49.38 -2.43
CA VAL A 70 5.33 48.33 -1.47
C VAL A 70 4.15 48.81 -0.63
N ASN A 71 3.10 48.03 -0.51
CA ASN A 71 1.96 48.26 0.34
C ASN A 71 1.84 47.12 1.38
N THR A 72 1.80 47.48 2.67
CA THR A 72 1.64 46.55 3.81
C THR A 72 0.38 46.87 4.63
N ASP A 73 -0.62 47.55 4.04
CA ASP A 73 -1.85 47.93 4.76
C ASP A 73 -2.70 46.72 5.14
N ASN A 74 -2.63 45.66 4.35
CA ASN A 74 -3.30 44.39 4.65
C ASN A 74 -2.44 43.55 5.61
N PRO A 75 -2.96 43.18 6.81
CA PRO A 75 -2.25 42.26 7.69
C PRO A 75 -1.99 40.91 6.98
N ARG A 76 -0.79 40.39 7.10
CA ARG A 76 -0.29 39.16 6.47
C ARG A 76 -0.03 39.24 4.98
N LEU A 77 -0.11 40.40 4.35
CA LEU A 77 0.13 40.56 2.93
C LEU A 77 1.05 41.74 2.64
N ILE A 78 2.08 41.51 1.85
CA ILE A 78 2.94 42.54 1.25
C ILE A 78 2.61 42.59 -0.22
N GLU A 79 2.08 43.71 -0.72
CA GLU A 79 1.88 43.93 -2.16
C GLU A 79 3.06 44.71 -2.73
N ILE A 80 3.76 44.12 -3.68
CA ILE A 80 4.92 44.70 -4.35
C ILE A 80 4.52 44.99 -5.80
N SER A 81 4.48 46.25 -6.15
CA SER A 81 4.15 46.71 -7.52
C SER A 81 5.42 47.14 -8.23
N ALA A 82 5.77 46.46 -9.30
CA ALA A 82 6.89 46.80 -10.18
C ALA A 82 6.40 47.66 -11.37
N GLN A 83 7.09 48.77 -11.62
CA GLN A 83 6.85 49.61 -12.81
C GLN A 83 7.48 48.94 -14.04
N LYS A 84 6.97 49.31 -15.25
CA LYS A 84 7.55 48.89 -16.54
C LYS A 84 9.05 49.16 -16.57
N ASN A 85 9.84 48.17 -17.05
CA ASN A 85 11.24 48.34 -17.35
C ASN A 85 11.38 48.85 -18.81
N GLU A 86 11.69 50.13 -18.99
CA GLU A 86 11.90 50.75 -20.29
C GLU A 86 13.40 50.82 -20.70
N SER A 87 14.29 50.21 -19.86
CA SER A 87 15.71 50.16 -20.16
C SER A 87 16.10 48.92 -20.95
N ASP A 88 17.29 48.96 -21.56
CA ASP A 88 17.87 47.80 -22.24
C ASP A 88 18.65 46.87 -21.30
N GLU A 89 18.49 47.06 -19.97
CA GLU A 89 19.20 46.27 -18.98
C GLU A 89 18.23 45.63 -17.97
N GLU A 90 18.46 44.40 -17.63
CA GLU A 90 17.77 43.75 -16.49
C GLU A 90 18.05 44.55 -15.23
N ARG A 91 17.07 44.59 -14.32
CA ARG A 91 17.24 45.25 -13.02
C ARG A 91 16.82 44.39 -11.87
N GLN A 92 17.52 44.56 -10.77
CA GLN A 92 17.26 43.85 -9.54
C GLN A 92 17.17 44.82 -8.37
N ALA A 93 16.30 44.51 -7.41
CA ALA A 93 16.13 45.25 -6.17
C ALA A 93 16.08 44.30 -4.97
N THR A 94 16.44 44.84 -3.82
CA THR A 94 16.38 44.09 -2.57
C THR A 94 15.40 44.78 -1.62
N LEU A 95 14.42 44.03 -1.17
CA LEU A 95 13.51 44.48 -0.10
C LEU A 95 13.94 43.84 1.22
N VAL A 96 13.88 44.60 2.30
CA VAL A 96 14.17 44.12 3.66
C VAL A 96 12.87 44.13 4.46
N VAL A 97 12.40 42.96 4.82
CA VAL A 97 11.20 42.79 5.65
C VAL A 97 11.63 42.65 7.10
N SER A 98 11.17 43.51 7.95
CA SER A 98 11.59 43.60 9.37
C SER A 98 10.42 43.64 10.33
N TYR A 99 10.64 43.08 11.54
CA TYR A 99 9.73 43.21 12.70
C TYR A 99 10.56 43.39 13.98
N PRO A 100 10.13 44.25 14.94
CA PRO A 100 10.92 44.55 16.13
C PRO A 100 11.38 43.33 16.91
N SER A 101 12.69 43.16 17.09
CA SER A 101 13.34 42.05 17.81
C SER A 101 13.33 40.70 17.09
N TYR A 102 13.13 40.71 15.78
CA TYR A 102 13.26 39.55 14.89
C TYR A 102 14.39 39.80 13.89
N ASP A 103 14.92 38.73 13.34
CA ASP A 103 15.87 38.84 12.23
C ASP A 103 15.14 39.31 10.95
N ASP A 104 15.82 40.16 10.20
CA ASP A 104 15.27 40.68 8.93
C ASP A 104 15.30 39.61 7.85
N VAL A 105 14.25 39.55 7.02
CA VAL A 105 14.20 38.68 5.84
C VAL A 105 14.39 39.50 4.58
N VAL A 106 15.31 39.05 3.73
CA VAL A 106 15.63 39.68 2.46
C VAL A 106 14.80 39.06 1.32
N VAL A 107 14.15 39.94 0.54
CA VAL A 107 13.42 39.55 -0.68
C VAL A 107 14.11 40.16 -1.89
N THR A 108 14.49 39.36 -2.85
CA THR A 108 15.10 39.80 -4.11
C THR A 108 14.02 39.89 -5.20
N VAL A 109 13.94 41.04 -5.89
CA VAL A 109 13.04 41.24 -7.03
C VAL A 109 13.90 41.47 -8.27
N SER A 110 13.77 40.61 -9.26
CA SER A 110 14.45 40.73 -10.57
C SER A 110 13.41 41.04 -11.67
N GLN A 111 13.75 41.97 -12.57
CA GLN A 111 12.89 42.33 -13.71
C GLN A 111 13.62 42.24 -15.05
N SER A 112 13.04 41.48 -15.96
CA SER A 112 13.59 41.26 -17.32
C SER A 112 13.51 42.48 -18.23
N ILE A 113 14.22 42.44 -19.40
CA ILE A 113 14.21 43.46 -20.46
C ILE A 113 13.22 43.13 -21.58
N TRP A 114 12.84 41.88 -21.72
CA TRP A 114 11.87 41.39 -22.70
C TRP A 114 10.56 41.00 -22.07
N GLU A 115 9.55 40.96 -22.89
CA GLU A 115 8.26 40.42 -22.50
C GLU A 115 8.39 38.89 -22.41
N ASP A 116 8.33 38.34 -21.21
CA ASP A 116 8.26 36.89 -21.05
C ASP A 116 6.97 36.37 -21.69
N PRO A 117 7.01 35.29 -22.48
CA PRO A 117 5.82 34.77 -23.16
C PRO A 117 4.76 34.29 -22.16
N ILE A 118 5.16 34.01 -20.94
CA ILE A 118 4.31 33.58 -19.83
C ILE A 118 4.77 34.23 -18.52
N THR A 119 3.83 34.70 -17.73
CA THR A 119 4.07 35.27 -16.40
C THR A 119 3.25 34.53 -15.36
N LEU A 120 3.90 34.00 -14.33
CA LEU A 120 3.29 33.34 -13.20
C LEU A 120 3.19 34.30 -12.01
N THR A 121 2.03 34.34 -11.37
CA THR A 121 1.81 35.11 -10.14
C THR A 121 1.12 34.24 -9.08
N VAL A 122 1.75 34.03 -7.94
CA VAL A 122 1.08 33.42 -6.77
C VAL A 122 0.26 34.53 -6.09
N GLU A 123 -1.06 34.39 -6.11
CA GLU A 123 -1.98 35.39 -5.56
C GLU A 123 -2.11 35.30 -4.05
N ARG A 124 -2.27 34.08 -3.54
CA ARG A 124 -2.36 33.80 -2.11
C ARG A 124 -2.24 32.30 -1.85
N THR A 125 -1.98 31.94 -0.61
CA THR A 125 -2.05 30.57 -0.10
C THR A 125 -3.16 30.45 0.95
N GLU A 126 -3.75 29.28 1.02
CA GLU A 126 -4.64 28.84 2.09
C GLU A 126 -3.94 27.69 2.85
N ALA A 127 -4.58 27.05 3.81
CA ALA A 127 -3.92 25.98 4.56
C ALA A 127 -3.60 24.76 3.67
N THR A 128 -4.42 24.46 2.68
CA THR A 128 -4.28 23.27 1.83
C THR A 128 -4.32 23.57 0.34
N SER A 129 -4.13 24.83 -0.02
CA SER A 129 -4.17 25.22 -1.42
C SER A 129 -3.30 26.44 -1.73
N VAL A 130 -2.89 26.53 -2.96
CA VAL A 130 -2.24 27.70 -3.56
C VAL A 130 -3.13 28.24 -4.67
N ILE A 131 -3.35 29.55 -4.67
CA ILE A 131 -4.08 30.26 -5.70
C ILE A 131 -3.08 31.10 -6.51
N PHE A 132 -3.04 30.90 -7.80
CA PHE A 132 -2.11 31.56 -8.71
C PHE A 132 -2.78 31.95 -10.02
N SER A 133 -2.15 32.87 -10.73
CA SER A 133 -2.57 33.34 -12.05
C SER A 133 -1.44 33.17 -13.06
N VAL A 134 -1.80 32.86 -14.27
CA VAL A 134 -0.88 32.75 -15.40
C VAL A 134 -1.33 33.72 -16.50
N SER A 135 -0.46 34.62 -16.90
CA SER A 135 -0.72 35.55 -18.01
C SER A 135 0.19 35.20 -19.18
N THR A 136 -0.37 35.12 -20.37
CA THR A 136 0.37 34.86 -21.61
C THR A 136 0.31 36.08 -22.53
N LEU A 137 1.37 36.33 -23.30
CA LEU A 137 1.40 37.41 -24.27
C LEU A 137 0.41 37.16 -25.42
N GLU A 138 0.34 35.90 -25.88
CA GLU A 138 -0.54 35.50 -26.98
C GLU A 138 -1.69 34.64 -26.43
N SER A 139 -2.88 34.85 -26.97
CA SER A 139 -4.10 34.18 -26.49
C SER A 139 -4.20 32.69 -26.84
N ASP A 140 -3.39 32.23 -27.79
CA ASP A 140 -3.27 30.84 -28.24
C ASP A 140 -2.01 30.16 -27.72
N PHE A 141 -1.24 30.80 -26.82
CA PHE A 141 -0.07 30.23 -26.20
C PHE A 141 -0.46 29.04 -25.32
N THR A 142 0.21 27.89 -25.53
CA THR A 142 -0.06 26.65 -24.79
C THR A 142 0.99 26.40 -23.69
N TRP A 143 0.52 25.98 -22.54
CA TRP A 143 1.37 25.79 -21.36
C TRP A 143 0.81 24.73 -20.40
N VAL A 144 1.68 24.24 -19.52
CA VAL A 144 1.34 23.41 -18.36
C VAL A 144 1.86 24.05 -17.10
N GLY A 145 1.28 23.70 -15.97
CA GLY A 145 1.74 24.14 -14.65
C GLY A 145 1.55 23.08 -13.61
N GLN A 146 2.47 23.03 -12.65
CA GLN A 146 2.49 22.09 -11.54
C GLN A 146 2.71 22.82 -10.22
N VAL A 147 2.31 22.17 -9.14
CA VAL A 147 2.65 22.55 -7.76
C VAL A 147 3.32 21.36 -7.10
N VAL A 148 4.56 21.53 -6.68
CA VAL A 148 5.38 20.45 -6.11
C VAL A 148 5.97 20.88 -4.77
N GLY A 149 6.38 19.94 -3.94
CA GLY A 149 7.14 20.24 -2.73
C GLY A 149 8.45 20.98 -3.06
N LYS A 150 8.79 21.97 -2.25
CA LYS A 150 10.00 22.76 -2.50
C LYS A 150 11.27 21.93 -2.45
N GLU A 151 11.35 20.92 -1.57
CA GLU A 151 12.47 20.01 -1.47
C GLU A 151 12.71 19.27 -2.79
N TRP A 152 11.66 18.67 -3.37
CA TRP A 152 11.75 18.03 -4.68
C TRP A 152 12.22 19.00 -5.78
N PHE A 153 11.71 20.23 -5.79
CA PHE A 153 12.09 21.21 -6.81
C PHE A 153 13.56 21.65 -6.67
N ASP A 154 14.03 21.83 -5.42
CA ASP A 154 15.41 22.24 -5.13
C ASP A 154 16.43 21.15 -5.48
N ASP A 155 16.02 19.87 -5.46
CA ASP A 155 16.87 18.72 -5.82
C ASP A 155 17.02 18.57 -7.35
N MET A 156 16.22 19.25 -8.15
CA MET A 156 16.35 19.21 -9.60
C MET A 156 17.53 20.04 -10.10
N GLU A 157 18.42 19.39 -10.86
CA GLU A 157 19.68 20.01 -11.33
C GLU A 157 19.47 21.09 -12.41
N SER A 158 18.34 21.07 -13.12
CA SER A 158 18.07 21.98 -14.24
C SER A 158 16.61 21.97 -14.69
N ASP A 159 16.19 23.00 -15.44
CA ASP A 159 14.90 23.04 -16.15
C ASP A 159 14.68 21.80 -17.04
N GLU A 160 15.75 21.27 -17.62
CA GLU A 160 15.65 20.07 -18.45
C GLU A 160 15.36 18.83 -17.61
N ALA A 161 15.93 18.72 -16.41
CA ALA A 161 15.64 17.61 -15.49
C ALA A 161 14.18 17.62 -15.05
N ILE A 162 13.64 18.80 -14.68
CA ILE A 162 12.22 18.96 -14.33
C ILE A 162 11.32 18.55 -15.51
N PHE A 163 11.64 19.02 -16.71
CA PHE A 163 10.86 18.70 -17.90
C PHE A 163 10.86 17.19 -18.24
N GLN A 164 11.99 16.51 -18.09
CA GLN A 164 12.09 15.07 -18.34
C GLN A 164 11.30 14.26 -17.31
N GLU A 165 11.31 14.69 -16.06
CA GLU A 165 10.51 14.06 -15.00
C GLU A 165 9.00 14.24 -15.24
N ASP A 166 8.57 15.46 -15.62
CA ASP A 166 7.18 15.72 -16.02
C ASP A 166 6.75 14.84 -17.20
N LEU A 167 7.58 14.69 -18.22
CA LEU A 167 7.27 13.82 -19.37
C LEU A 167 7.18 12.35 -18.97
N SER A 168 8.02 11.90 -18.04
CA SER A 168 7.96 10.54 -17.48
C SER A 168 6.64 10.33 -16.75
N TYR A 169 6.26 11.27 -15.89
CA TYR A 169 4.98 11.26 -15.17
C TYR A 169 3.78 11.26 -16.13
N TYR A 170 3.75 12.15 -17.15
CA TYR A 170 2.68 12.18 -18.13
C TYR A 170 2.58 10.89 -18.95
N SER A 171 3.71 10.26 -19.25
CA SER A 171 3.75 8.96 -19.94
C SER A 171 3.17 7.84 -19.10
N MET A 172 3.45 7.85 -17.80
CA MET A 172 2.89 6.89 -16.83
C MET A 172 1.36 7.08 -16.71
N GLU A 173 0.91 8.33 -16.55
CA GLU A 173 -0.53 8.62 -16.44
C GLU A 173 -1.30 8.29 -17.73
N ALA A 174 -0.71 8.55 -18.90
CA ALA A 174 -1.28 8.14 -20.17
C ALA A 174 -1.43 6.60 -20.26
N SER A 175 -0.42 5.86 -19.78
CA SER A 175 -0.46 4.39 -19.73
C SER A 175 -1.52 3.88 -18.75
N ASN A 176 -1.65 4.50 -17.59
CA ASN A 176 -2.68 4.16 -16.59
C ASN A 176 -4.10 4.40 -17.13
N ALA A 177 -4.25 5.44 -17.97
CA ALA A 177 -5.53 5.77 -18.61
C ALA A 177 -5.80 5.00 -19.92
N ASP A 178 -4.88 4.14 -20.37
CA ASP A 178 -4.95 3.39 -21.64
C ASP A 178 -5.13 4.30 -22.87
N VAL A 179 -4.42 5.45 -22.87
CA VAL A 179 -4.43 6.42 -23.98
C VAL A 179 -3.02 6.72 -24.47
N SER A 180 -2.90 7.36 -25.65
CA SER A 180 -1.60 7.87 -26.11
C SER A 180 -1.14 9.07 -25.26
N ILE A 181 0.19 9.28 -25.16
CA ILE A 181 0.71 10.47 -24.46
C ILE A 181 0.19 11.77 -25.08
N GLN A 182 0.05 11.84 -26.40
CA GLN A 182 -0.49 13.02 -27.08
C GLN A 182 -1.95 13.29 -26.71
N ASP A 183 -2.77 12.25 -26.55
CA ASP A 183 -4.16 12.43 -26.13
C ASP A 183 -4.25 12.80 -24.65
N TYR A 184 -3.35 12.27 -23.81
CA TYR A 184 -3.24 12.71 -22.41
C TYR A 184 -2.82 14.18 -22.30
N LEU A 185 -1.77 14.60 -23.04
CA LEU A 185 -1.31 16.00 -23.03
C LEU A 185 -2.40 16.99 -23.40
N LYS A 186 -3.27 16.68 -24.36
CA LYS A 186 -4.43 17.52 -24.70
C LYS A 186 -5.39 17.73 -23.52
N THR A 187 -5.40 16.86 -22.51
CA THR A 187 -6.28 17.01 -21.35
C THR A 187 -5.69 17.92 -20.27
N ILE A 188 -4.37 18.11 -20.26
CA ILE A 188 -3.66 18.88 -19.22
C ILE A 188 -3.09 20.21 -19.71
N ILE A 189 -2.95 20.40 -21.03
CA ILE A 189 -2.46 21.64 -21.63
C ILE A 189 -3.50 22.75 -21.49
N ASN A 190 -3.06 23.87 -20.97
CA ASN A 190 -3.84 25.10 -20.89
C ASN A 190 -3.53 26.01 -22.09
N THR A 191 -4.47 26.86 -22.50
CA THR A 191 -4.31 27.81 -23.60
C THR A 191 -4.65 29.23 -23.17
N GLY A 192 -3.74 30.17 -23.35
CA GLY A 192 -3.93 31.55 -22.98
C GLY A 192 -3.85 31.83 -21.48
N SER A 193 -4.31 33.00 -21.06
CA SER A 193 -4.22 33.48 -19.68
C SER A 193 -5.33 32.91 -18.80
N PHE A 194 -4.99 32.56 -17.56
CA PHE A 194 -5.91 32.13 -16.52
C PHE A 194 -5.68 32.93 -15.25
N SER A 195 -6.75 33.27 -14.53
CA SER A 195 -6.70 33.94 -13.25
C SER A 195 -7.30 33.09 -12.16
N GLU A 196 -6.75 33.23 -10.93
CA GLU A 196 -7.24 32.57 -9.73
C GLU A 196 -7.38 31.04 -9.85
N LEU A 197 -6.42 30.39 -10.53
CA LEU A 197 -6.30 28.93 -10.51
C LEU A 197 -6.04 28.45 -9.10
N LYS A 198 -6.85 27.56 -8.59
CA LYS A 198 -6.71 26.99 -7.24
C LYS A 198 -6.20 25.55 -7.33
N TYR A 199 -4.98 25.33 -6.85
CA TYR A 199 -4.44 23.99 -6.67
C TYR A 199 -4.70 23.54 -5.21
N LYS A 200 -5.31 22.36 -5.04
CA LYS A 200 -5.76 21.83 -3.74
C LYS A 200 -4.98 20.58 -3.36
N GLY A 201 -5.15 20.11 -2.13
CA GLY A 201 -4.58 18.85 -1.64
C GLY A 201 -3.15 19.02 -1.14
N LEU A 202 -2.77 20.22 -0.74
CA LEU A 202 -1.47 20.53 -0.15
C LEU A 202 -1.51 20.37 1.38
N ASP A 203 -0.37 20.06 1.95
CA ASP A 203 -0.21 20.01 3.41
C ASP A 203 -0.10 21.44 4.00
N PRO A 204 -0.68 21.68 5.17
CA PRO A 204 -0.49 22.93 5.88
C PRO A 204 0.97 23.15 6.33
N GLU A 205 1.35 24.42 6.51
CA GLU A 205 2.69 24.84 6.97
C GLU A 205 3.85 24.29 6.14
N SER A 206 3.60 23.96 4.86
CA SER A 206 4.55 23.31 3.97
C SER A 206 5.01 24.24 2.84
N GLU A 207 6.26 24.07 2.42
CA GLU A 207 6.85 24.85 1.34
C GLU A 207 6.63 24.17 -0.01
N TYR A 208 6.09 24.92 -0.95
CA TYR A 208 5.81 24.46 -2.32
C TYR A 208 6.42 25.40 -3.35
N VAL A 209 6.58 24.88 -4.55
CA VAL A 209 6.90 25.66 -5.75
C VAL A 209 5.78 25.46 -6.77
N VAL A 210 5.23 26.58 -7.23
CA VAL A 210 4.39 26.62 -8.42
C VAL A 210 5.30 26.89 -9.60
N TYR A 211 5.24 26.07 -10.64
CA TYR A 211 5.98 26.34 -11.87
C TYR A 211 5.11 26.13 -13.12
N VAL A 212 5.47 26.85 -14.18
CA VAL A 212 4.78 26.80 -15.47
C VAL A 212 5.79 26.89 -16.60
N TYR A 213 5.49 26.25 -17.72
CA TYR A 213 6.29 26.35 -18.94
C TYR A 213 5.42 26.12 -20.19
N GLY A 214 5.87 26.66 -21.33
CA GLY A 214 5.22 26.42 -22.61
C GLY A 214 5.43 24.98 -23.07
N LEU A 215 4.32 24.31 -23.46
CA LEU A 215 4.31 22.94 -23.95
C LEU A 215 3.39 22.80 -25.15
N THR A 216 3.87 22.11 -26.22
CA THR A 216 3.05 21.76 -27.36
C THR A 216 2.27 20.47 -27.16
N GLU A 217 1.24 20.21 -27.98
CA GLU A 217 0.50 18.94 -27.98
C GLU A 217 1.40 17.75 -28.39
N GLU A 218 2.49 18.00 -29.09
CA GLU A 218 3.50 17.01 -29.46
C GLU A 218 4.47 16.68 -28.32
N GLY A 219 4.42 17.43 -27.19
CA GLY A 219 5.26 17.22 -26.02
C GLY A 219 6.59 17.96 -26.08
N GLU A 220 6.69 19.03 -26.87
CA GLU A 220 7.90 19.86 -26.97
C GLU A 220 7.80 21.07 -26.03
N ARG A 221 8.80 21.29 -25.19
CA ARG A 221 8.92 22.48 -24.34
C ARG A 221 9.32 23.69 -25.16
N THR A 222 8.58 24.79 -25.02
CA THR A 222 8.74 26.01 -25.83
C THR A 222 9.34 27.19 -25.08
N THR A 223 9.45 27.11 -23.74
CA THR A 223 10.03 28.17 -22.91
C THR A 223 10.95 27.62 -21.83
N ASP A 224 11.67 28.48 -21.10
CA ASP A 224 12.23 28.17 -19.80
C ASP A 224 11.11 27.88 -18.80
N ILE A 225 11.46 27.34 -17.63
CA ILE A 225 10.51 27.09 -16.53
C ILE A 225 10.41 28.37 -15.67
N TYR A 226 9.21 28.92 -15.57
CA TYR A 226 8.90 30.06 -14.71
C TYR A 226 8.31 29.53 -13.40
N TRP A 227 8.86 29.91 -12.26
CA TRP A 227 8.44 29.39 -10.98
C TRP A 227 8.33 30.45 -9.88
N ALA A 228 7.54 30.14 -8.85
CA ALA A 228 7.40 30.93 -7.65
C ALA A 228 7.19 30.03 -6.44
N SER A 229 7.87 30.34 -5.32
CA SER A 229 7.67 29.63 -4.06
C SER A 229 6.37 30.07 -3.39
N ALA A 230 5.75 29.16 -2.67
CA ALA A 230 4.54 29.35 -1.88
C ALA A 230 4.66 28.59 -0.56
N VAL A 231 4.17 29.17 0.52
CA VAL A 231 4.07 28.51 1.84
C VAL A 231 2.61 28.46 2.23
N THR A 232 2.09 27.29 2.50
CA THR A 232 0.70 27.10 2.94
C THR A 232 0.50 27.64 4.36
N LEU A 233 -0.73 28.06 4.67
CA LEU A 233 -1.06 28.56 6.01
C LEU A 233 -1.10 27.40 7.03
N PRO A 234 -0.95 27.71 8.34
CA PRO A 234 -1.19 26.73 9.39
C PRO A 234 -2.61 26.15 9.33
N PRO A 235 -2.82 24.94 9.88
CA PRO A 235 -4.15 24.40 10.05
C PRO A 235 -5.06 25.37 10.82
N TYR A 236 -6.35 25.37 10.46
CA TYR A 236 -7.31 26.18 11.16
C TYR A 236 -7.65 25.56 12.52
N ASP A 237 -7.43 26.31 13.60
CA ASP A 237 -7.64 25.86 14.97
C ASP A 237 -8.90 26.44 15.65
N GLY A 238 -9.64 27.31 14.96
CA GLY A 238 -10.86 27.93 15.45
C GLY A 238 -12.08 26.97 15.52
N PRO A 239 -13.26 27.51 15.95
CA PRO A 239 -14.51 26.76 15.89
C PRO A 239 -14.84 26.34 14.44
N VAL A 240 -15.32 25.11 14.26
CA VAL A 240 -15.70 24.56 12.95
C VAL A 240 -17.08 23.94 13.02
N SER A 241 -17.82 24.03 11.91
CA SER A 241 -19.02 23.27 11.65
C SER A 241 -18.85 22.43 10.38
N PHE A 242 -19.65 21.39 10.27
CA PHE A 242 -19.57 20.45 9.14
C PHE A 242 -20.93 20.39 8.42
N GLU A 243 -20.90 20.34 7.11
CA GLU A 243 -22.04 19.91 6.30
C GLU A 243 -21.87 18.44 5.94
N ILE A 244 -22.88 17.60 6.28
CA ILE A 244 -22.89 16.17 5.97
C ILE A 244 -23.98 15.94 4.93
N ASN A 245 -23.58 15.56 3.73
CA ASN A 245 -24.46 15.18 2.65
C ASN A 245 -24.41 13.67 2.44
N ILE A 246 -25.57 13.03 2.42
CA ILE A 246 -25.72 11.60 2.18
C ILE A 246 -26.68 11.44 1.01
N THR A 247 -26.24 10.76 -0.03
CA THR A 247 -27.07 10.26 -1.11
C THR A 247 -26.92 8.75 -1.20
N GLU A 248 -27.94 8.07 -1.68
CA GLU A 248 -27.94 6.61 -1.78
C GLU A 248 -28.53 6.18 -3.11
N ALA A 249 -27.86 5.25 -3.75
CA ALA A 249 -28.37 4.56 -4.91
C ALA A 249 -27.95 3.09 -4.84
N ASP A 250 -28.92 2.19 -5.02
CA ASP A 250 -28.69 0.74 -5.12
C ASP A 250 -27.96 0.14 -3.89
N ASN A 251 -28.31 0.62 -2.69
CA ASN A 251 -27.68 0.28 -1.40
C ASN A 251 -26.19 0.65 -1.29
N VAL A 252 -25.75 1.64 -2.05
CA VAL A 252 -24.47 2.30 -1.87
C VAL A 252 -24.73 3.73 -1.42
N MET A 253 -24.23 4.11 -0.26
CA MET A 253 -24.25 5.49 0.24
C MET A 253 -23.02 6.25 -0.24
N ASP A 254 -23.26 7.41 -0.85
CA ASP A 254 -22.23 8.43 -1.07
C ASP A 254 -22.32 9.43 0.08
N VAL A 255 -21.24 9.53 0.85
CA VAL A 255 -21.15 10.44 1.99
C VAL A 255 -20.14 11.53 1.68
N THR A 256 -20.57 12.79 1.74
CA THR A 256 -19.69 13.95 1.63
C THR A 256 -19.70 14.69 2.96
N VAL A 257 -18.53 14.96 3.51
CA VAL A 257 -18.34 15.79 4.71
C VAL A 257 -17.50 17.01 4.33
N THR A 258 -18.06 18.20 4.53
CA THR A 258 -17.43 19.47 4.16
C THR A 258 -17.31 20.36 5.41
N PRO A 259 -16.09 20.67 5.89
CA PRO A 259 -15.89 21.68 6.92
C PRO A 259 -16.14 23.10 6.37
N ASP A 260 -16.61 24.00 7.22
CA ASP A 260 -16.87 25.41 6.85
C ASP A 260 -15.60 26.28 6.74
N HIS A 261 -14.43 25.71 7.03
CA HIS A 261 -13.12 26.36 6.95
C HIS A 261 -12.09 25.44 6.28
N ASP A 262 -11.20 26.04 5.49
CA ASP A 262 -10.05 25.35 4.88
C ASP A 262 -9.00 24.97 5.95
N GLY A 263 -8.36 23.83 5.78
CA GLY A 263 -7.25 23.42 6.64
C GLY A 263 -7.64 22.93 8.03
N VAL A 264 -8.87 22.49 8.21
CA VAL A 264 -9.32 21.90 9.48
C VAL A 264 -8.93 20.42 9.52
N TYR A 265 -8.18 20.00 10.51
CA TYR A 265 -8.03 18.60 10.83
C TYR A 265 -9.23 18.11 11.65
N TYR A 266 -9.88 17.04 11.18
CA TYR A 266 -11.05 16.49 11.82
C TYR A 266 -11.12 14.98 11.64
N TYR A 267 -11.94 14.35 12.45
CA TYR A 267 -12.33 12.95 12.33
C TYR A 267 -13.78 12.86 11.88
N TRP A 268 -14.07 11.93 10.99
CA TRP A 268 -15.41 11.55 10.65
C TRP A 268 -15.52 10.03 10.51
N ASN A 269 -16.68 9.51 10.73
CA ASN A 269 -16.95 8.08 10.56
C ASN A 269 -18.46 7.86 10.44
N LEU A 270 -18.84 6.62 10.18
CA LEU A 270 -20.21 6.16 10.24
C LEU A 270 -20.30 4.90 11.10
N MET A 271 -21.48 4.69 11.71
CA MET A 271 -21.82 3.45 12.39
C MET A 271 -23.31 3.15 12.20
N ASP A 272 -23.70 1.91 12.34
CA ASP A 272 -25.11 1.53 12.34
C ASP A 272 -25.78 1.81 13.70
N ARG A 273 -27.11 1.68 13.71
CA ARG A 273 -27.92 1.91 14.90
C ARG A 273 -27.58 0.95 16.04
N GLU A 274 -27.34 -0.31 15.75
CA GLU A 274 -27.06 -1.34 16.76
C GLU A 274 -25.73 -1.03 17.47
N THR A 275 -24.70 -0.68 16.70
CA THR A 275 -23.42 -0.22 17.22
C THR A 275 -23.58 1.03 18.07
N TYR A 276 -24.27 2.06 17.57
CA TYR A 276 -24.52 3.28 18.34
C TYR A 276 -25.22 3.01 19.67
N ASP A 277 -26.31 2.24 19.64
CA ASP A 277 -27.13 1.94 20.83
C ASP A 277 -26.34 1.12 21.86
N SER A 278 -25.46 0.18 21.42
CA SER A 278 -24.60 -0.60 22.31
C SER A 278 -23.62 0.27 23.11
N TYR A 279 -23.02 1.26 22.47
CA TYR A 279 -22.15 2.24 23.14
C TYR A 279 -22.97 3.21 24.01
N ALA A 280 -24.15 3.61 23.58
CA ALA A 280 -25.03 4.50 24.37
C ALA A 280 -25.52 3.84 25.67
N GLU A 281 -25.78 2.54 25.69
CA GLU A 281 -26.13 1.79 26.92
C GLU A 281 -25.03 1.90 27.99
N VAL A 282 -23.76 1.93 27.59
CA VAL A 282 -22.60 1.96 28.49
C VAL A 282 -22.18 3.38 28.85
N HIS A 283 -22.20 4.29 27.87
CA HIS A 283 -21.61 5.63 27.98
C HIS A 283 -22.65 6.76 28.09
N GLY A 284 -23.97 6.42 28.02
CA GLY A 284 -25.07 7.39 28.05
C GLY A 284 -25.42 7.92 26.66
N ASP A 285 -26.57 8.59 26.55
CA ASP A 285 -27.15 9.05 25.27
C ASP A 285 -26.50 10.31 24.68
N ASP A 286 -25.41 10.80 25.26
CA ASP A 286 -24.65 11.92 24.68
C ASP A 286 -23.88 11.46 23.46
N PRO A 287 -24.20 11.94 22.24
CA PRO A 287 -23.53 11.50 21.02
C PRO A 287 -22.02 11.69 21.06
N LYS A 288 -21.54 12.76 21.67
CA LYS A 288 -20.08 13.00 21.82
C LYS A 288 -19.42 11.90 22.64
N ALA A 289 -20.04 11.51 23.75
CA ALA A 289 -19.51 10.43 24.61
C ALA A 289 -19.53 9.08 23.87
N VAL A 290 -20.58 8.79 23.12
CA VAL A 290 -20.73 7.56 22.32
C VAL A 290 -19.63 7.47 21.25
N PHE A 291 -19.47 8.52 20.44
CA PHE A 291 -18.46 8.53 19.36
C PHE A 291 -17.02 8.49 19.91
N GLN A 292 -16.76 9.22 21.00
CA GLN A 292 -15.45 9.18 21.62
C GLN A 292 -15.12 7.81 22.23
N ALA A 293 -16.11 7.12 22.79
CA ALA A 293 -15.92 5.76 23.31
C ALA A 293 -15.62 4.77 22.19
N TYR A 294 -16.30 4.88 21.05
CA TYR A 294 -16.01 4.07 19.87
C TYR A 294 -14.58 4.28 19.36
N VAL A 295 -14.15 5.54 19.18
CA VAL A 295 -12.77 5.87 18.78
C VAL A 295 -11.74 5.30 19.75
N ASN A 296 -12.00 5.40 21.06
CA ASN A 296 -11.10 4.86 22.07
C ASN A 296 -10.99 3.34 22.02
N TRP A 297 -12.09 2.66 21.73
CA TRP A 297 -12.12 1.20 21.54
C TRP A 297 -11.34 0.81 20.27
N ASP A 298 -11.59 1.47 19.15
CA ASP A 298 -10.95 1.20 17.86
C ASP A 298 -9.42 1.36 17.95
N ILE A 299 -8.96 2.45 18.61
CA ILE A 299 -7.53 2.65 18.90
C ILE A 299 -6.95 1.49 19.71
N GLN A 300 -7.64 1.07 20.78
CA GLN A 300 -7.14 0.01 21.65
C GLN A 300 -7.09 -1.33 20.93
N ASP A 301 -8.10 -1.61 20.09
CA ASP A 301 -8.18 -2.81 19.28
C ASP A 301 -7.00 -2.92 18.31
N LEU A 302 -6.72 -1.84 17.54
CA LEU A 302 -5.59 -1.78 16.61
C LEU A 302 -4.23 -1.88 17.31
N ILE A 303 -4.09 -1.33 18.52
CA ILE A 303 -2.88 -1.48 19.32
C ILE A 303 -2.72 -2.93 19.82
N ASP A 304 -3.80 -3.55 20.27
CA ASP A 304 -3.79 -4.92 20.80
C ASP A 304 -3.48 -5.96 19.69
N TYR A 305 -3.89 -5.68 18.44
CA TYR A 305 -3.53 -6.48 17.25
C TYR A 305 -2.11 -6.18 16.71
N GLY A 306 -1.49 -5.09 17.15
CA GLY A 306 -0.15 -4.68 16.73
C GLY A 306 -0.10 -3.89 15.41
N ASP A 307 -1.25 -3.45 14.90
CA ASP A 307 -1.33 -2.62 13.69
C ASP A 307 -0.88 -1.17 13.99
N LEU A 308 -1.03 -0.74 15.22
CA LEU A 308 -0.59 0.56 15.71
C LEU A 308 0.25 0.42 16.99
N THR A 309 1.13 1.39 17.24
CA THR A 309 1.90 1.47 18.48
C THR A 309 1.45 2.63 19.38
N THR A 310 0.88 3.70 18.81
CA THR A 310 0.51 4.91 19.54
C THR A 310 -0.80 5.53 19.04
N ARG A 311 -1.43 6.36 19.92
CA ARG A 311 -2.60 7.18 19.54
C ARG A 311 -2.25 8.26 18.50
N ALA A 312 -1.01 8.72 18.48
CA ALA A 312 -0.57 9.72 17.50
C ALA A 312 -0.55 9.12 16.08
N GLU A 313 -0.13 7.87 15.92
CA GLU A 313 -0.24 7.15 14.65
C GLU A 313 -1.70 7.02 14.20
N TYR A 314 -2.63 6.70 15.12
CA TYR A 314 -4.05 6.67 14.79
C TYR A 314 -4.56 8.05 14.33
N TYR A 315 -4.15 9.12 15.03
CA TYR A 315 -4.49 10.48 14.62
C TYR A 315 -3.98 10.79 13.21
N ASP A 316 -2.75 10.45 12.91
CA ASP A 316 -2.15 10.67 11.58
C ASP A 316 -2.81 9.83 10.47
N TRP A 317 -3.28 8.61 10.78
CA TRP A 317 -3.93 7.73 9.80
C TRP A 317 -5.37 8.12 9.50
N TYR A 318 -6.12 8.63 10.50
CA TYR A 318 -7.56 8.86 10.41
C TYR A 318 -7.96 10.33 10.44
N ARG A 319 -7.01 11.25 10.47
CA ARG A 319 -7.30 12.68 10.33
C ARG A 319 -7.58 13.00 8.87
N ASP A 320 -8.73 13.60 8.64
CA ASP A 320 -9.05 14.20 7.35
C ASP A 320 -8.86 15.70 7.38
N ILE A 321 -8.73 16.28 6.20
CA ILE A 321 -8.63 17.72 5.98
C ILE A 321 -9.45 18.11 4.76
N ASN A 322 -10.15 19.24 4.83
CA ASN A 322 -11.06 19.71 3.77
C ASN A 322 -12.26 18.76 3.51
N GLU A 323 -12.83 18.85 2.32
CA GLU A 323 -13.95 18.02 1.91
C GLU A 323 -13.50 16.60 1.63
N VAL A 324 -14.19 15.63 2.21
CA VAL A 324 -14.05 14.21 1.89
C VAL A 324 -15.31 13.69 1.23
N ASN A 325 -15.13 12.72 0.34
CA ASN A 325 -16.22 12.00 -0.32
C ASN A 325 -15.89 10.51 -0.33
N SER A 326 -16.77 9.69 0.23
CA SER A 326 -16.55 8.25 0.36
C SER A 326 -17.84 7.48 0.08
N GLN A 327 -17.67 6.27 -0.46
CA GLN A 327 -18.76 5.36 -0.77
C GLN A 327 -18.76 4.17 0.20
N PHE A 328 -19.95 3.78 0.63
CA PHE A 328 -20.16 2.65 1.55
C PHE A 328 -21.30 1.78 1.07
N GLU A 329 -21.05 0.49 0.98
CA GLU A 329 -22.13 -0.48 0.85
C GLU A 329 -22.91 -0.53 2.16
N CYS A 330 -24.23 -0.40 2.09
CA CYS A 330 -25.09 -0.40 3.27
C CYS A 330 -26.05 -1.60 3.29
N MET A 331 -26.33 -2.11 4.49
CA MET A 331 -27.36 -3.11 4.70
C MET A 331 -28.75 -2.46 4.50
N ALA A 332 -29.68 -3.18 3.89
CA ALA A 332 -31.01 -2.67 3.60
C ALA A 332 -31.81 -2.38 4.87
N LEU A 333 -32.58 -1.29 4.86
CA LEU A 333 -33.43 -0.86 5.96
C LEU A 333 -32.69 -0.70 7.30
N THR A 334 -31.45 -0.32 7.23
CA THR A 334 -30.58 -0.10 8.40
C THR A 334 -30.39 1.39 8.63
N ASP A 335 -30.54 1.81 9.88
CA ASP A 335 -30.24 3.18 10.30
C ASP A 335 -28.72 3.34 10.48
N TYR A 336 -28.13 4.29 9.78
CA TYR A 336 -26.76 4.70 9.94
C TYR A 336 -26.66 6.11 10.48
N ILE A 337 -25.67 6.38 11.31
CA ILE A 337 -25.29 7.72 11.73
C ILE A 337 -23.91 8.06 11.17
N VAL A 338 -23.85 9.13 10.38
CA VAL A 338 -22.59 9.73 9.94
C VAL A 338 -22.30 10.90 10.85
N TYR A 339 -21.08 11.01 11.34
CA TYR A 339 -20.66 12.08 12.23
C TYR A 339 -19.27 12.63 11.89
N ALA A 340 -19.07 13.91 12.19
CA ALA A 340 -17.78 14.59 12.04
C ALA A 340 -17.53 15.47 13.24
N CYS A 341 -16.26 15.52 13.68
CA CYS A 341 -15.86 16.32 14.84
C CYS A 341 -14.39 16.74 14.72
N LYS A 342 -14.11 17.97 15.12
CA LYS A 342 -12.73 18.41 15.35
C LYS A 342 -12.14 17.63 16.51
N TRP A 343 -10.89 17.20 16.40
CA TRP A 343 -10.17 16.46 17.43
C TRP A 343 -8.72 16.93 17.59
N ASP A 344 -8.08 16.52 18.67
CA ASP A 344 -6.69 16.82 18.95
C ASP A 344 -5.76 15.63 18.64
N GLU A 345 -4.46 15.86 18.70
CA GLU A 345 -3.41 14.83 18.48
C GLU A 345 -3.48 13.63 19.43
N ASN A 346 -4.26 13.75 20.54
CA ASN A 346 -4.55 12.63 21.44
C ASN A 346 -5.85 11.92 21.08
N CYS A 347 -6.43 12.21 19.92
CA CYS A 347 -7.71 11.66 19.42
C CYS A 347 -8.91 12.04 20.30
N ASN A 348 -8.87 13.18 21.03
CA ASN A 348 -10.03 13.65 21.80
C ASN A 348 -10.82 14.66 20.99
N PHE A 349 -12.14 14.53 21.01
CA PHE A 349 -13.03 15.50 20.36
C PHE A 349 -13.01 16.86 21.08
N THR A 350 -12.55 17.90 20.41
CA THR A 350 -12.38 19.25 20.95
C THR A 350 -13.61 20.15 20.74
N GLY A 351 -14.55 19.74 19.87
CA GLY A 351 -15.83 20.41 19.61
C GLY A 351 -17.02 19.51 19.92
N ASP A 352 -18.22 19.98 19.59
CA ASP A 352 -19.42 19.15 19.56
C ASP A 352 -19.52 18.48 18.17
N PRO A 353 -19.79 17.18 18.10
CA PRO A 353 -19.92 16.50 16.82
C PRO A 353 -21.16 16.98 16.06
N VAL A 354 -20.99 17.17 14.75
CA VAL A 354 -22.10 17.28 13.82
C VAL A 354 -22.41 15.88 13.31
N TYR A 355 -23.68 15.51 13.29
CA TYR A 355 -24.06 14.18 12.85
C TYR A 355 -25.40 14.17 12.08
N LYS A 356 -25.59 13.14 11.27
CA LYS A 356 -26.80 12.96 10.46
C LYS A 356 -27.18 11.48 10.40
N TRP A 357 -28.42 11.19 10.72
CA TRP A 357 -29.01 9.88 10.53
C TRP A 357 -29.51 9.69 9.08
N HIS A 358 -29.32 8.49 8.58
CA HIS A 358 -29.84 8.03 7.31
C HIS A 358 -30.34 6.60 7.46
N THR A 359 -31.54 6.33 6.94
CA THR A 359 -32.07 4.96 6.86
C THR A 359 -31.92 4.50 5.42
N SER A 360 -31.16 3.43 5.23
CA SER A 360 -30.92 2.87 3.90
C SER A 360 -32.21 2.30 3.27
N ALA A 361 -32.26 2.33 1.95
CA ALA A 361 -33.39 1.82 1.18
C ALA A 361 -33.54 0.29 1.32
N ASP A 362 -34.72 -0.22 1.07
CA ASP A 362 -34.89 -1.66 0.90
C ASP A 362 -34.35 -2.14 -0.43
N VAL A 363 -33.98 -3.40 -0.50
CA VAL A 363 -33.48 -3.99 -1.77
C VAL A 363 -34.60 -4.07 -2.80
N VAL A 364 -34.25 -3.87 -4.04
CA VAL A 364 -35.14 -4.17 -5.17
C VAL A 364 -35.11 -5.68 -5.43
N PRO A 365 -36.25 -6.38 -5.50
CA PRO A 365 -36.28 -7.79 -5.88
C PRO A 365 -35.59 -7.98 -7.26
N SER A 366 -34.71 -8.96 -7.34
CA SER A 366 -34.02 -9.30 -8.59
C SER A 366 -34.92 -10.09 -9.54
N ASP A 367 -34.85 -9.80 -10.83
CA ASP A 367 -35.48 -10.60 -11.88
C ASP A 367 -34.54 -11.70 -12.43
N ASN A 368 -33.38 -11.88 -11.81
CA ASN A 368 -32.40 -12.91 -12.14
C ASN A 368 -33.04 -14.31 -12.02
N LYS A 369 -33.00 -15.05 -13.12
CA LYS A 369 -33.40 -16.45 -13.15
C LYS A 369 -32.17 -17.31 -12.99
N ILE A 370 -32.02 -17.82 -11.78
CA ILE A 370 -30.90 -18.68 -11.41
C ILE A 370 -31.31 -20.13 -11.72
N SER A 371 -30.62 -20.77 -12.64
CA SER A 371 -30.80 -22.17 -13.01
C SER A 371 -29.63 -22.99 -12.52
N VAL A 372 -29.88 -23.86 -11.55
CA VAL A 372 -28.82 -24.67 -10.92
C VAL A 372 -28.92 -26.12 -11.40
N THR A 373 -27.79 -26.69 -11.73
CA THR A 373 -27.64 -28.10 -12.00
C THR A 373 -26.60 -28.68 -11.05
N VAL A 374 -27.02 -29.59 -10.21
CA VAL A 374 -26.10 -30.40 -9.40
C VAL A 374 -25.79 -31.65 -10.20
N GLY A 375 -24.51 -31.91 -10.47
CA GLY A 375 -24.06 -33.06 -11.27
C GLY A 375 -24.10 -34.37 -10.48
N ASP A 376 -24.11 -35.48 -11.24
CA ASP A 376 -23.98 -36.85 -10.67
C ASP A 376 -22.52 -37.13 -10.22
N ASP A 377 -21.59 -36.23 -10.51
CA ASP A 377 -20.17 -36.34 -10.14
C ASP A 377 -20.02 -35.89 -8.69
N VAL A 378 -20.20 -36.80 -7.76
CA VAL A 378 -20.10 -36.63 -6.30
C VAL A 378 -18.99 -37.56 -5.84
N ASP A 379 -18.10 -37.03 -4.98
CA ASP A 379 -17.08 -37.81 -4.27
C ASP A 379 -17.26 -37.74 -2.74
N GLN A 380 -16.25 -38.11 -1.99
CA GLN A 380 -16.30 -38.17 -0.52
C GLN A 380 -16.31 -36.80 0.15
N SER A 381 -15.85 -35.77 -0.56
CA SER A 381 -15.66 -34.41 0.02
C SER A 381 -16.18 -33.29 -0.87
N SER A 382 -16.75 -33.60 -2.02
CA SER A 382 -17.22 -32.58 -2.96
C SER A 382 -18.32 -33.07 -3.91
N PHE A 383 -18.99 -32.11 -4.56
CA PHE A 383 -19.89 -32.40 -5.67
C PHE A 383 -19.80 -31.27 -6.73
N TYR A 384 -20.09 -31.67 -7.99
CA TYR A 384 -20.09 -30.70 -9.08
C TYR A 384 -21.38 -29.90 -9.12
N VAL A 385 -21.24 -28.59 -9.34
CA VAL A 385 -22.35 -27.65 -9.47
C VAL A 385 -22.14 -26.72 -10.67
N LYS A 386 -23.24 -26.47 -11.39
CA LYS A 386 -23.27 -25.49 -12.47
C LYS A 386 -24.46 -24.57 -12.29
N VAL A 387 -24.18 -23.28 -12.27
CA VAL A 387 -25.19 -22.22 -12.19
C VAL A 387 -25.22 -21.42 -13.47
N LYS A 388 -26.41 -21.17 -14.01
CA LYS A 388 -26.66 -20.29 -15.14
C LYS A 388 -27.61 -19.18 -14.70
N THR A 389 -27.27 -17.94 -15.03
CA THR A 389 -28.03 -16.76 -14.65
C THR A 389 -28.51 -15.98 -15.87
N THR A 390 -29.50 -15.13 -15.71
CA THR A 390 -30.00 -14.26 -16.79
C THR A 390 -29.44 -12.85 -16.73
N ASN A 391 -28.84 -12.48 -15.61
CA ASN A 391 -28.11 -11.22 -15.40
C ASN A 391 -27.02 -11.44 -14.31
N ASN A 392 -26.28 -10.39 -13.97
CA ASN A 392 -25.19 -10.44 -12.98
C ASN A 392 -25.60 -10.04 -11.56
N ASP A 393 -26.91 -9.99 -11.26
CA ASP A 393 -27.34 -9.71 -9.88
C ASP A 393 -26.79 -10.78 -8.92
N PRO A 394 -26.25 -10.38 -7.76
CA PRO A 394 -25.55 -11.28 -6.86
C PRO A 394 -26.47 -12.33 -6.23
N TYR A 395 -25.94 -13.52 -6.00
CA TYR A 395 -26.65 -14.60 -5.32
C TYR A 395 -25.73 -15.40 -4.38
N VAL A 396 -26.30 -15.88 -3.29
CA VAL A 396 -25.61 -16.81 -2.37
C VAL A 396 -25.80 -18.24 -2.84
N MET A 397 -24.73 -19.03 -2.73
CA MET A 397 -24.72 -20.47 -2.88
C MET A 397 -23.93 -21.09 -1.73
N ILE A 398 -24.60 -21.87 -0.88
CA ILE A 398 -24.01 -22.48 0.32
C ILE A 398 -24.62 -23.85 0.57
N ALA A 399 -23.81 -24.81 1.05
CA ALA A 399 -24.25 -26.15 1.43
C ALA A 399 -24.01 -26.40 2.91
N GLU A 400 -25.02 -26.91 3.61
CA GLU A 400 -24.95 -27.30 5.01
C GLU A 400 -25.39 -28.75 5.17
N PRO A 401 -24.93 -29.49 6.21
CA PRO A 401 -25.49 -30.80 6.53
C PRO A 401 -27.01 -30.73 6.64
N SER A 402 -27.71 -31.63 5.94
CA SER A 402 -29.17 -31.58 5.84
C SER A 402 -29.87 -31.68 7.18
N GLU A 403 -29.25 -32.30 8.20
CA GLU A 403 -29.82 -32.35 9.56
C GLU A 403 -29.97 -30.96 10.19
N VAL A 404 -29.08 -30.02 9.87
CA VAL A 404 -29.11 -28.63 10.36
C VAL A 404 -30.34 -27.89 9.84
N MET A 405 -30.68 -28.08 8.56
CA MET A 405 -31.79 -27.40 7.91
C MET A 405 -33.07 -28.19 7.90
N SER A 406 -33.07 -29.38 8.52
CA SER A 406 -34.22 -30.31 8.49
C SER A 406 -35.50 -29.71 9.11
N GLY A 407 -36.57 -29.73 8.34
CA GLY A 407 -37.88 -29.23 8.76
C GLY A 407 -38.02 -27.71 8.78
N MET A 408 -36.98 -26.96 8.39
CA MET A 408 -37.04 -25.51 8.32
C MET A 408 -37.72 -24.98 7.05
N SER A 409 -38.49 -23.94 7.17
CA SER A 409 -39.00 -23.16 6.05
C SER A 409 -37.84 -22.31 5.44
N ASP A 410 -38.04 -21.75 4.23
CA ASP A 410 -37.02 -20.90 3.56
C ASP A 410 -36.63 -19.70 4.42
N GLU A 411 -37.58 -19.11 5.16
CA GLU A 411 -37.35 -17.99 6.07
C GLU A 411 -36.55 -18.41 7.30
N GLN A 412 -36.78 -19.62 7.81
CA GLN A 412 -36.02 -20.14 8.96
C GLN A 412 -34.60 -20.53 8.57
N ILE A 413 -34.40 -21.08 7.37
CA ILE A 413 -33.06 -21.35 6.84
C ILE A 413 -32.31 -20.02 6.67
N TYR A 414 -32.97 -19.03 6.07
CA TYR A 414 -32.35 -17.71 5.89
C TYR A 414 -31.95 -17.06 7.22
N ALA A 415 -32.86 -17.12 8.22
CA ALA A 415 -32.58 -16.61 9.56
C ALA A 415 -31.43 -17.37 10.25
N HIS A 416 -31.39 -18.70 10.08
CA HIS A 416 -30.27 -19.52 10.58
C HIS A 416 -28.94 -19.15 9.93
N LEU A 417 -28.88 -18.98 8.61
CA LEU A 417 -27.68 -18.54 7.91
C LEU A 417 -27.20 -17.15 8.35
N LEU A 418 -28.15 -16.22 8.59
CA LEU A 418 -27.81 -14.91 9.15
C LEU A 418 -27.32 -14.98 10.60
N ASP A 419 -27.85 -15.90 11.40
CA ASP A 419 -27.39 -16.10 12.79
C ASP A 419 -26.00 -16.70 12.87
N ASP A 420 -25.68 -17.65 11.98
CA ASP A 420 -24.40 -18.36 11.98
C ASP A 420 -23.28 -17.56 11.30
N TYR A 421 -23.56 -16.86 10.21
CA TYR A 421 -22.54 -16.16 9.41
C TYR A 421 -22.62 -14.64 9.52
N GLY A 422 -23.76 -14.07 9.89
CA GLY A 422 -24.04 -12.65 9.72
C GLY A 422 -24.23 -12.26 8.24
N ALA A 423 -24.77 -11.08 8.00
CA ALA A 423 -24.96 -10.60 6.63
C ALA A 423 -23.62 -10.37 5.90
N PHE A 424 -22.59 -9.90 6.61
CA PHE A 424 -21.24 -9.73 6.09
C PHE A 424 -20.57 -11.07 5.75
N GLY A 425 -20.67 -12.06 6.66
CA GLY A 425 -20.10 -13.39 6.45
C GLY A 425 -20.74 -14.15 5.29
N LEU A 426 -22.06 -13.95 5.05
CA LEU A 426 -22.71 -14.48 3.84
C LEU A 426 -22.15 -13.87 2.55
N GLY A 427 -21.57 -12.68 2.60
CA GLY A 427 -20.88 -12.06 1.47
C GLY A 427 -19.76 -12.91 0.87
N TYR A 428 -19.10 -13.78 1.67
CA TYR A 428 -18.08 -14.71 1.18
C TYR A 428 -18.61 -15.83 0.29
N PHE A 429 -19.94 -16.07 0.31
CA PHE A 429 -20.63 -17.07 -0.48
C PHE A 429 -21.45 -16.44 -1.62
N VAL A 430 -21.20 -15.17 -1.92
CA VAL A 430 -21.85 -14.44 -2.99
C VAL A 430 -21.12 -14.66 -4.32
N PHE A 431 -21.90 -14.93 -5.35
CA PHE A 431 -21.44 -15.13 -6.72
C PHE A 431 -22.24 -14.21 -7.66
N GLU A 432 -21.66 -13.90 -8.81
CA GLU A 432 -22.28 -13.14 -9.88
C GLU A 432 -22.15 -13.88 -11.21
N GLY A 433 -23.17 -13.78 -12.06
CA GLY A 433 -23.16 -14.41 -13.36
C GLY A 433 -23.12 -15.93 -13.33
N ASP A 434 -22.68 -16.53 -14.42
CA ASP A 434 -22.57 -17.99 -14.57
C ASP A 434 -21.38 -18.55 -13.78
N VAL A 435 -21.61 -19.62 -13.04
CA VAL A 435 -20.58 -20.31 -12.26
C VAL A 435 -20.60 -21.79 -12.53
N GLU A 436 -19.44 -22.42 -12.66
CA GLU A 436 -19.28 -23.85 -12.88
C GLU A 436 -18.03 -24.34 -12.13
N GLY A 437 -18.19 -25.36 -11.27
CA GLY A 437 -17.08 -25.87 -10.46
C GLY A 437 -17.53 -26.95 -9.46
N ARG A 438 -16.68 -27.23 -8.49
CA ARG A 438 -16.99 -28.19 -7.41
C ARG A 438 -17.17 -27.44 -6.09
N MET A 439 -18.19 -27.83 -5.34
CA MET A 439 -18.31 -27.47 -3.93
C MET A 439 -17.51 -28.47 -3.12
N THR A 440 -16.45 -28.02 -2.47
CA THR A 440 -15.43 -28.85 -1.82
C THR A 440 -15.43 -28.69 -0.29
N GLY A 441 -14.63 -29.48 0.43
CA GLY A 441 -14.46 -29.40 1.89
C GLY A 441 -15.65 -29.98 2.66
N LEU A 442 -16.41 -30.87 2.06
CA LEU A 442 -17.56 -31.53 2.67
C LEU A 442 -17.12 -32.77 3.46
N GLN A 443 -17.91 -33.16 4.45
CA GLN A 443 -17.72 -34.42 5.20
C GLN A 443 -18.21 -35.59 4.38
N SER A 444 -17.51 -36.72 4.45
CA SER A 444 -17.91 -37.98 3.78
C SER A 444 -19.18 -38.58 4.41
N ASP A 445 -19.87 -39.42 3.63
CA ASP A 445 -21.13 -40.12 3.99
C ASP A 445 -22.20 -39.22 4.60
N THR A 446 -22.22 -37.94 4.22
CA THR A 446 -23.08 -36.91 4.83
C THR A 446 -24.08 -36.40 3.80
N ASP A 447 -25.35 -36.30 4.24
CA ASP A 447 -26.42 -35.67 3.45
C ASP A 447 -26.29 -34.15 3.60
N TYR A 448 -26.24 -33.43 2.47
CA TYR A 448 -26.16 -31.97 2.39
C TYR A 448 -27.37 -31.35 1.72
N THR A 449 -27.82 -30.21 2.22
CA THR A 449 -28.77 -29.34 1.57
C THR A 449 -28.01 -28.10 1.08
N MET A 450 -27.85 -27.96 -0.24
CA MET A 450 -27.35 -26.75 -0.87
C MET A 450 -28.52 -25.80 -1.10
N VAL A 451 -28.37 -24.53 -0.71
CA VAL A 451 -29.33 -23.48 -0.98
C VAL A 451 -28.76 -22.41 -1.91
N VAL A 452 -29.61 -21.92 -2.82
CA VAL A 452 -29.22 -20.85 -3.77
C VAL A 452 -30.36 -19.83 -3.82
N PHE A 453 -30.03 -18.56 -3.61
CA PHE A 453 -30.97 -17.45 -3.66
C PHE A 453 -30.26 -16.12 -3.96
N GLY A 454 -30.93 -15.22 -4.67
CA GLY A 454 -30.41 -13.86 -4.88
C GLY A 454 -30.24 -13.14 -3.54
N PHE A 455 -29.13 -12.43 -3.36
CA PHE A 455 -28.77 -11.80 -2.09
C PHE A 455 -28.08 -10.46 -2.34
N LYS A 456 -28.54 -9.41 -1.66
CA LYS A 456 -27.94 -8.08 -1.71
C LYS A 456 -28.25 -7.33 -0.41
N ALA A 457 -27.28 -6.55 0.07
CA ALA A 457 -27.46 -5.68 1.22
C ALA A 457 -28.13 -6.38 2.43
N GLY A 458 -27.70 -7.61 2.73
CA GLY A 458 -28.22 -8.40 3.84
C GLY A 458 -29.63 -8.98 3.64
N LYS A 459 -30.18 -9.00 2.42
CA LYS A 459 -31.52 -9.52 2.14
C LYS A 459 -31.60 -10.44 0.94
N LYS A 460 -32.58 -11.36 0.99
CA LYS A 460 -32.92 -12.17 -0.19
C LYS A 460 -33.58 -11.29 -1.26
N THR A 461 -33.13 -11.41 -2.50
CA THR A 461 -33.70 -10.72 -3.66
C THR A 461 -34.49 -11.64 -4.59
N THR A 462 -34.29 -12.98 -4.47
CA THR A 462 -35.10 -14.00 -5.16
C THR A 462 -35.61 -15.07 -4.20
N ALA A 463 -36.47 -15.94 -4.67
CA ALA A 463 -36.88 -17.14 -3.92
C ALA A 463 -35.70 -18.10 -3.73
N MET A 464 -35.64 -18.78 -2.59
CA MET A 464 -34.65 -19.82 -2.29
C MET A 464 -34.96 -21.09 -3.06
N GLN A 465 -33.87 -21.69 -3.62
CA GLN A 465 -33.91 -23.02 -4.20
C GLN A 465 -33.10 -23.96 -3.31
N LYS A 466 -33.48 -25.25 -3.23
CA LYS A 466 -32.84 -26.26 -2.39
C LYS A 466 -32.47 -27.49 -3.23
N PHE A 467 -31.29 -28.01 -2.98
CA PHE A 467 -30.74 -29.18 -3.69
C PHE A 467 -30.13 -30.14 -2.66
N GLU A 468 -30.59 -31.40 -2.69
CA GLU A 468 -30.11 -32.44 -1.78
C GLU A 468 -28.97 -33.21 -2.46
N VAL A 469 -27.86 -33.40 -1.77
CA VAL A 469 -26.68 -34.14 -2.23
C VAL A 469 -26.15 -34.99 -1.10
N LYS A 470 -25.76 -36.21 -1.37
CA LYS A 470 -25.07 -37.06 -0.42
C LYS A 470 -23.66 -37.36 -0.89
N THR A 471 -22.66 -37.06 -0.07
CA THR A 471 -21.27 -37.40 -0.33
C THR A 471 -21.02 -38.92 -0.19
N LEU A 472 -20.01 -39.42 -0.89
CA LEU A 472 -19.64 -40.84 -0.80
C LEU A 472 -18.98 -41.15 0.57
N PRO A 473 -19.07 -42.41 1.06
CA PRO A 473 -18.38 -42.80 2.29
C PRO A 473 -16.85 -42.82 2.07
N ALA A 474 -16.10 -42.39 3.09
CA ALA A 474 -14.65 -42.46 3.09
C ALA A 474 -14.14 -43.89 3.13
N GLY A 475 -13.04 -44.16 2.44
CA GLY A 475 -12.25 -45.37 2.54
C GLY A 475 -11.19 -45.28 3.66
N LEU A 476 -10.32 -46.30 3.70
CA LEU A 476 -9.18 -46.29 4.59
C LEU A 476 -8.02 -45.47 3.96
N PRO A 477 -7.27 -44.69 4.74
CA PRO A 477 -6.13 -43.91 4.22
C PRO A 477 -5.11 -44.76 3.45
N GLU A 478 -4.82 -45.97 3.91
CA GLU A 478 -3.87 -46.88 3.30
C GLU A 478 -4.32 -47.46 1.96
N ASP A 479 -5.61 -47.39 1.65
CA ASP A 479 -6.18 -47.87 0.36
C ASP A 479 -6.29 -46.71 -0.67
N CYS A 480 -5.98 -45.46 -0.28
CA CYS A 480 -6.08 -44.33 -1.18
C CYS A 480 -4.90 -44.28 -2.16
N ALA A 481 -5.21 -44.36 -3.44
CA ALA A 481 -4.25 -44.19 -4.53
C ALA A 481 -4.24 -42.72 -5.00
N PHE A 482 -3.15 -42.31 -5.66
CA PHE A 482 -3.03 -41.02 -6.28
C PHE A 482 -2.85 -41.14 -7.80
N ASP A 483 -3.56 -40.30 -8.52
CA ASP A 483 -3.31 -40.07 -9.95
C ASP A 483 -2.54 -38.74 -10.11
N PHE A 484 -1.39 -38.80 -10.81
CA PHE A 484 -0.50 -37.69 -11.07
C PHE A 484 -0.54 -37.36 -12.56
N VAL A 485 -1.21 -36.28 -12.93
CA VAL A 485 -1.27 -35.78 -14.30
C VAL A 485 -0.29 -34.62 -14.47
N LEU A 486 0.77 -34.86 -15.25
CA LEU A 486 1.72 -33.82 -15.62
C LEU A 486 1.10 -33.00 -16.75
N ASP A 487 0.51 -31.86 -16.44
CA ASP A 487 -0.22 -31.03 -17.41
C ASP A 487 0.75 -30.35 -18.39
N GLU A 488 1.87 -29.80 -17.88
CA GLU A 488 2.94 -29.24 -18.69
C GLU A 488 4.28 -29.39 -17.97
N VAL A 489 5.30 -29.83 -18.69
CA VAL A 489 6.68 -29.95 -18.19
C VAL A 489 7.58 -29.05 -19.00
N GLU A 490 8.04 -28.00 -18.38
CA GLU A 490 8.95 -27.02 -18.97
C GLU A 490 10.43 -27.31 -18.62
N SER A 491 11.32 -26.44 -19.02
CA SER A 491 12.75 -26.54 -18.66
C SER A 491 13.01 -26.30 -17.17
N ASN A 492 12.19 -25.49 -16.53
CA ASN A 492 12.39 -25.03 -15.14
C ASN A 492 11.10 -24.98 -14.32
N ALA A 493 10.01 -25.53 -14.83
CA ALA A 493 8.72 -25.57 -14.15
C ALA A 493 7.93 -26.84 -14.48
N LEU A 494 6.99 -27.18 -13.62
CA LEU A 494 6.02 -28.26 -13.80
C LEU A 494 4.63 -27.75 -13.41
N SER A 495 3.69 -27.85 -14.36
CA SER A 495 2.26 -27.78 -14.05
C SER A 495 1.72 -29.19 -13.87
N ILE A 496 1.07 -29.45 -12.74
CA ILE A 496 0.63 -30.78 -12.36
C ILE A 496 -0.74 -30.74 -11.67
N THR A 497 -1.51 -31.81 -11.92
CA THR A 497 -2.73 -32.10 -11.17
C THR A 497 -2.56 -33.43 -10.41
N VAL A 498 -2.83 -33.40 -9.11
CA VAL A 498 -2.82 -34.57 -8.22
C VAL A 498 -4.24 -34.85 -7.77
N THR A 499 -4.69 -36.10 -7.99
CA THR A 499 -6.05 -36.53 -7.63
C THR A 499 -5.99 -37.75 -6.77
N PRO A 500 -6.44 -37.72 -5.50
CA PRO A 500 -6.59 -38.90 -4.66
C PRO A 500 -7.80 -39.70 -5.13
N SER A 501 -7.76 -41.03 -4.99
CA SER A 501 -8.91 -41.88 -5.25
C SER A 501 -10.03 -41.76 -4.21
N ASP A 502 -9.70 -41.19 -3.05
CA ASP A 502 -10.61 -40.82 -2.00
C ASP A 502 -10.40 -39.37 -1.59
N ALA A 503 -11.33 -38.51 -1.94
CA ALA A 503 -11.26 -37.07 -1.76
C ALA A 503 -11.51 -36.60 -0.32
N SER A 504 -11.83 -37.52 0.61
CA SER A 504 -12.04 -37.17 2.02
C SER A 504 -10.76 -36.97 2.81
N HIS A 505 -9.64 -37.51 2.31
CA HIS A 505 -8.37 -37.46 3.02
C HIS A 505 -7.60 -36.18 2.73
N TYR A 506 -7.00 -35.62 3.76
CA TYR A 506 -6.00 -34.58 3.64
C TYR A 506 -4.66 -35.17 3.27
N TYR A 507 -3.93 -34.53 2.35
CA TYR A 507 -2.64 -35.02 1.91
C TYR A 507 -1.70 -33.88 1.58
N TYR A 508 -0.41 -34.12 1.86
CA TYR A 508 0.69 -33.30 1.35
C TYR A 508 1.18 -33.86 0.03
N TRP A 509 1.55 -33.03 -0.93
CA TRP A 509 2.21 -33.47 -2.16
C TRP A 509 3.24 -32.45 -2.63
N TYR A 510 4.33 -32.97 -3.22
CA TYR A 510 5.40 -32.11 -3.74
C TYR A 510 6.31 -32.81 -4.72
N VAL A 511 7.18 -31.99 -5.46
CA VAL A 511 8.18 -32.50 -6.40
C VAL A 511 9.51 -32.74 -5.68
N TYR A 512 10.09 -33.91 -5.88
CA TYR A 512 11.33 -34.32 -5.27
C TYR A 512 12.34 -34.83 -6.32
N SER A 513 13.63 -34.82 -6.00
CA SER A 513 14.65 -35.44 -6.82
C SER A 513 14.43 -36.97 -6.88
N LEU A 514 14.90 -37.58 -7.96
CA LEU A 514 14.64 -38.99 -8.24
C LEU A 514 15.08 -39.94 -7.12
N ASP A 515 16.15 -39.62 -6.42
CA ASP A 515 16.77 -40.45 -5.39
C ASP A 515 16.17 -40.23 -3.98
N THR A 516 15.24 -39.30 -3.81
CA THR A 516 14.59 -39.03 -2.52
C THR A 516 13.79 -40.24 -2.05
N THR A 517 14.01 -40.69 -0.80
CA THR A 517 13.27 -41.83 -0.21
C THR A 517 11.99 -41.36 0.49
N ALA A 518 11.10 -42.31 0.81
CA ALA A 518 9.87 -42.03 1.56
C ALA A 518 10.16 -41.45 2.97
N GLU A 519 11.22 -41.94 3.62
CA GLU A 519 11.67 -41.42 4.92
C GLU A 519 12.13 -39.96 4.82
N GLN A 520 12.89 -39.63 3.78
CA GLN A 520 13.34 -38.25 3.55
C GLN A 520 12.17 -37.30 3.28
N VAL A 521 11.14 -37.75 2.52
CA VAL A 521 9.91 -36.98 2.35
C VAL A 521 9.24 -36.68 3.68
N LYS A 522 9.11 -37.69 4.56
CA LYS A 522 8.50 -37.51 5.89
C LYS A 522 9.35 -36.61 6.81
N GLU A 523 10.68 -36.73 6.75
CA GLU A 523 11.60 -35.86 7.49
C GLU A 523 11.50 -34.41 7.00
N ASP A 524 11.37 -34.20 5.71
CA ASP A 524 11.22 -32.88 5.10
C ASP A 524 9.92 -32.19 5.55
N ILE A 525 8.79 -32.88 5.44
CA ILE A 525 7.49 -32.39 5.91
C ILE A 525 7.53 -32.05 7.41
N THR A 526 8.13 -32.91 8.23
CA THR A 526 8.29 -32.63 9.68
C THR A 526 9.17 -31.39 9.89
N GLY A 527 10.23 -31.24 9.08
CA GLY A 527 11.09 -30.07 9.11
C GLY A 527 10.34 -28.78 8.75
N ILE A 528 9.43 -28.81 7.77
CA ILE A 528 8.57 -27.69 7.40
C ILE A 528 7.65 -27.31 8.57
N ILE A 529 6.96 -28.27 9.16
CA ILE A 529 6.09 -28.05 10.33
C ILE A 529 6.87 -27.38 11.46
N ASP A 530 8.03 -27.92 11.83
CA ASP A 530 8.79 -27.44 12.98
C ASP A 530 9.47 -26.09 12.77
N LYS A 531 10.02 -25.84 11.56
CA LYS A 531 10.88 -24.68 11.30
C LYS A 531 10.14 -23.50 10.68
N ILE A 532 9.13 -23.75 9.86
CA ILE A 532 8.39 -22.70 9.15
C ILE A 532 7.14 -22.34 9.91
N TYR A 533 6.38 -23.36 10.31
CA TYR A 533 5.13 -23.16 11.04
C TYR A 533 5.28 -23.25 12.57
N TYR A 534 6.51 -23.42 13.09
CA TYR A 534 6.81 -23.47 14.53
C TYR A 534 5.94 -24.47 15.30
N GLY A 535 5.50 -25.55 14.64
CA GLY A 535 4.60 -26.55 15.18
C GLY A 535 3.11 -26.19 15.14
N ASP A 536 2.75 -25.07 14.49
CA ASP A 536 1.35 -24.69 14.28
C ASP A 536 0.73 -25.53 13.15
N MET A 537 -0.05 -26.55 13.56
CA MET A 537 -0.70 -27.48 12.64
C MET A 537 -1.91 -26.86 11.92
N ASP A 538 -2.57 -25.87 12.50
CA ASP A 538 -3.69 -25.19 11.86
C ASP A 538 -3.18 -24.39 10.65
N GLU A 539 -2.08 -23.64 10.82
CA GLU A 539 -1.43 -22.91 9.76
C GLU A 539 -0.83 -23.82 8.69
N PHE A 540 -0.08 -24.87 9.10
CA PHE A 540 0.48 -25.85 8.16
C PHE A 540 -0.61 -26.52 7.33
N SER A 541 -1.70 -26.99 7.95
CA SER A 541 -2.78 -27.64 7.25
C SER A 541 -3.49 -26.72 6.27
N TYR A 542 -3.66 -25.47 6.64
CA TYR A 542 -4.28 -24.44 5.80
C TYR A 542 -3.47 -24.15 4.52
N TYR A 543 -2.14 -24.00 4.67
CA TYR A 543 -1.28 -23.59 3.54
C TYR A 543 -0.73 -24.79 2.73
N GLU A 544 -0.47 -25.93 3.36
CA GLU A 544 0.31 -27.01 2.76
C GLU A 544 -0.51 -28.26 2.41
N LEU A 545 -1.58 -28.56 3.14
CA LEU A 545 -2.37 -29.74 2.85
C LEU A 545 -3.43 -29.47 1.79
N SER A 546 -3.66 -30.47 0.96
CA SER A 546 -4.70 -30.50 -0.04
C SER A 546 -5.76 -31.54 0.32
N GLN A 547 -7.00 -31.33 -0.10
CA GLN A 547 -8.09 -32.29 -0.04
C GLN A 547 -8.78 -32.37 -1.40
N GLY A 548 -9.15 -33.57 -1.84
CA GLY A 548 -9.68 -33.77 -3.18
C GLY A 548 -8.65 -33.49 -4.29
N ARG A 549 -9.09 -33.07 -5.48
CA ARG A 549 -8.22 -32.74 -6.60
C ARG A 549 -7.46 -31.44 -6.33
N SER A 550 -6.13 -31.45 -6.49
CA SER A 550 -5.26 -30.30 -6.33
C SER A 550 -4.42 -30.10 -7.59
N SER A 551 -4.29 -28.88 -8.06
CA SER A 551 -3.41 -28.50 -9.16
C SER A 551 -2.41 -27.44 -8.69
N GLY A 552 -1.19 -27.46 -9.24
CA GLY A 552 -0.18 -26.47 -8.92
C GLY A 552 0.84 -26.29 -10.03
N ASN A 553 1.48 -25.13 -10.05
CA ASN A 553 2.65 -24.86 -10.85
C ASN A 553 3.87 -24.83 -9.91
N ILE A 554 4.85 -25.69 -10.17
CA ILE A 554 6.10 -25.83 -9.41
C ILE A 554 7.22 -25.18 -10.21
N PRO A 555 7.61 -23.95 -9.92
CA PRO A 555 8.70 -23.26 -10.59
C PRO A 555 10.07 -23.70 -10.07
N PHE A 556 11.13 -23.16 -10.65
CA PHE A 556 12.54 -23.28 -10.20
C PHE A 556 13.12 -24.69 -10.25
N LEU A 557 12.58 -25.59 -11.07
CA LEU A 557 13.19 -26.89 -11.34
C LEU A 557 14.48 -26.72 -12.17
N ALA A 558 15.46 -27.58 -11.96
CA ALA A 558 16.67 -27.59 -12.77
C ALA A 558 16.39 -28.19 -14.15
N PRO A 559 16.89 -27.60 -15.26
CA PRO A 559 16.75 -28.18 -16.60
C PRO A 559 17.45 -29.54 -16.72
N ASN A 560 16.98 -30.37 -17.68
CA ASN A 560 17.53 -31.69 -17.96
C ASN A 560 17.66 -32.60 -16.72
N THR A 561 16.80 -32.43 -15.74
CA THR A 561 16.89 -33.09 -14.43
C THR A 561 15.68 -34.01 -14.23
N GLN A 562 15.93 -35.17 -13.64
CA GLN A 562 14.88 -36.13 -13.35
C GLN A 562 14.28 -35.86 -11.95
N TYR A 563 12.97 -35.85 -11.93
CA TYR A 563 12.15 -35.64 -10.72
C TYR A 563 11.06 -36.70 -10.61
N LYS A 564 10.44 -36.77 -9.45
CA LYS A 564 9.19 -37.49 -9.20
C LYS A 564 8.34 -36.66 -8.22
N VAL A 565 7.04 -36.87 -8.27
CA VAL A 565 6.10 -36.30 -7.32
C VAL A 565 5.89 -37.26 -6.18
N ALA A 566 5.87 -36.80 -4.95
CA ALA A 566 5.46 -37.57 -3.78
C ALA A 566 4.12 -37.05 -3.28
N ALA A 567 3.26 -37.95 -2.80
CA ALA A 567 2.06 -37.62 -2.04
C ALA A 567 1.95 -38.51 -0.81
N VAL A 568 1.45 -37.98 0.30
CA VAL A 568 1.24 -38.72 1.53
C VAL A 568 0.03 -38.19 2.29
N ILE A 569 -0.83 -39.11 2.77
CA ILE A 569 -2.01 -38.76 3.56
C ILE A 569 -1.57 -38.46 5.00
N MET A 570 -2.09 -37.36 5.53
CA MET A 570 -1.79 -36.87 6.86
C MET A 570 -3.05 -36.49 7.62
N ASP A 571 -3.00 -36.64 8.94
CA ASP A 571 -3.98 -36.03 9.82
C ASP A 571 -3.75 -34.51 9.90
N PRO A 572 -4.74 -33.68 9.54
CA PRO A 572 -4.56 -32.22 9.46
C PRO A 572 -4.39 -31.54 10.82
N TRP A 573 -4.76 -32.21 11.91
CA TRP A 573 -4.74 -31.65 13.26
C TRP A 573 -3.50 -32.07 14.06
N THR A 574 -3.02 -33.30 13.80
CA THR A 574 -1.89 -33.89 14.57
C THR A 574 -0.60 -33.94 13.75
N GLY A 575 -0.67 -33.82 12.42
CA GLY A 575 0.48 -34.01 11.54
C GLY A 575 0.91 -35.47 11.39
N GLU A 576 0.12 -36.46 11.91
CA GLU A 576 0.44 -37.88 11.79
C GLU A 576 0.30 -38.36 10.35
N PHE A 577 1.29 -39.12 9.88
CA PHE A 577 1.23 -39.78 8.57
C PHE A 577 0.33 -41.01 8.64
N LEU A 578 -0.80 -40.95 7.93
CA LEU A 578 -1.83 -41.99 7.99
C LEU A 578 -1.63 -43.09 6.95
N ALA A 579 -0.74 -42.87 5.96
CA ALA A 579 -0.43 -43.82 4.91
C ALA A 579 1.05 -43.78 4.51
N ASP A 580 1.47 -44.72 3.65
CA ASP A 580 2.80 -44.69 3.05
C ASP A 580 2.89 -43.60 1.97
N VAL A 581 4.11 -43.06 1.75
CA VAL A 581 4.37 -42.11 0.69
C VAL A 581 4.21 -42.79 -0.69
N VAL A 582 3.38 -42.23 -1.54
CA VAL A 582 3.17 -42.66 -2.90
C VAL A 582 3.97 -41.75 -3.84
N PHE A 583 4.69 -42.34 -4.80
CA PHE A 583 5.45 -41.61 -5.81
C PHE A 583 4.83 -41.74 -7.19
N SER A 584 4.91 -40.67 -7.98
CA SER A 584 4.60 -40.72 -9.41
C SER A 584 5.66 -41.51 -10.20
N GLU A 585 5.35 -41.85 -11.47
CA GLU A 585 6.41 -42.16 -12.40
C GLU A 585 7.39 -40.99 -12.55
N PRO A 586 8.70 -41.29 -12.73
CA PRO A 586 9.70 -40.24 -12.95
C PRO A 586 9.42 -39.42 -14.23
N PHE A 587 9.69 -38.12 -14.17
CA PHE A 587 9.67 -37.25 -15.35
C PHE A 587 11.01 -36.48 -15.48
N SER A 588 11.26 -35.89 -16.65
CA SER A 588 12.43 -35.03 -16.86
C SER A 588 12.00 -33.67 -17.34
N THR A 589 12.59 -32.62 -16.73
CA THR A 589 12.45 -31.26 -17.25
C THR A 589 13.09 -31.11 -18.62
N GLY A 590 12.64 -30.11 -19.39
CA GLY A 590 13.15 -29.82 -20.72
C GLY A 590 14.59 -29.31 -20.74
N ASP A 591 15.11 -29.08 -21.95
CA ASP A 591 16.44 -28.48 -22.16
C ASP A 591 16.51 -27.05 -21.60
N GLU A 592 17.72 -26.58 -21.28
CA GLU A 592 17.95 -25.21 -20.87
C GLU A 592 17.36 -24.20 -21.85
N ASN A 593 16.54 -23.30 -21.35
CA ASN A 593 15.88 -22.24 -22.11
C ASN A 593 16.09 -20.89 -21.43
N TYR A 594 17.35 -20.44 -21.36
CA TYR A 594 17.68 -19.14 -20.81
C TYR A 594 17.26 -17.99 -21.74
N SER A 595 16.94 -16.83 -21.15
CA SER A 595 16.84 -15.59 -21.90
C SER A 595 18.21 -15.11 -22.38
N ASP A 596 18.24 -14.26 -23.41
CA ASP A 596 19.47 -13.64 -23.92
C ASP A 596 19.91 -12.44 -23.05
N ILE A 597 19.21 -12.15 -21.96
CA ILE A 597 19.53 -11.05 -21.05
C ILE A 597 20.83 -11.30 -20.33
N THR A 598 21.69 -10.30 -20.31
CA THR A 598 22.88 -10.28 -19.47
C THR A 598 22.70 -9.32 -18.31
N ILE A 599 22.85 -9.82 -17.09
CA ILE A 599 22.81 -9.00 -15.87
C ILE A 599 24.13 -9.10 -15.12
N THR A 600 24.60 -7.99 -14.58
CA THR A 600 25.77 -7.95 -13.70
C THR A 600 25.44 -7.14 -12.46
N ALA A 601 26.01 -7.50 -11.32
CA ALA A 601 25.87 -6.75 -10.06
C ALA A 601 27.28 -6.45 -9.53
N ALA A 602 27.64 -5.18 -9.42
CA ALA A 602 28.99 -4.74 -9.10
C ALA A 602 29.00 -3.63 -8.04
N PHE A 603 30.13 -3.49 -7.37
CA PHE A 603 30.43 -2.37 -6.48
C PHE A 603 31.84 -1.85 -6.77
N ASP A 604 32.03 -0.54 -6.70
CA ASP A 604 33.36 0.09 -6.86
C ASP A 604 34.06 0.25 -5.51
N LYS A 605 33.33 0.64 -4.50
CA LYS A 605 33.82 0.94 -3.16
C LYS A 605 32.89 0.30 -2.12
N PHE A 606 33.45 0.05 -0.95
CA PHE A 606 32.68 -0.30 0.22
C PHE A 606 33.22 0.45 1.44
N TYR A 607 32.38 0.63 2.46
CA TYR A 607 32.65 1.52 3.56
C TYR A 607 32.52 0.80 4.90
N ASN A 608 33.18 1.34 5.92
CA ASN A 608 33.00 0.84 7.28
C ASN A 608 31.72 1.43 7.90
N GLY A 609 30.76 0.60 8.20
CA GLY A 609 29.49 1.01 8.80
C GLY A 609 29.64 1.66 10.18
N ASP A 610 30.69 1.30 10.95
CA ASP A 610 31.00 1.97 12.22
C ASP A 610 31.39 3.45 12.03
N ASP A 611 32.09 3.76 10.92
CA ASP A 611 32.50 5.14 10.60
C ASP A 611 31.28 5.96 10.13
N LEU A 612 30.35 5.37 9.37
CA LEU A 612 29.09 5.99 9.00
C LEU A 612 28.22 6.26 10.24
N TYR A 613 28.09 5.27 11.12
CA TYR A 613 27.34 5.44 12.38
C TYR A 613 27.91 6.54 13.27
N ALA A 614 29.23 6.73 13.28
CA ALA A 614 29.86 7.79 14.08
C ALA A 614 29.56 9.21 13.56
N ILE A 615 29.27 9.36 12.26
CA ILE A 615 28.98 10.66 11.61
C ILE A 615 27.46 10.92 11.57
N ASN A 616 26.70 9.91 11.18
CA ASN A 616 25.25 9.95 11.11
C ASN A 616 24.69 8.67 11.77
N PRO A 617 24.31 8.72 13.06
CA PRO A 617 23.80 7.57 13.80
C PRO A 617 22.54 6.97 13.20
N ASP A 618 21.63 7.79 12.64
CA ASP A 618 20.36 7.33 12.08
C ASP A 618 20.61 6.53 10.79
N ALA A 619 21.27 7.10 9.81
CA ALA A 619 21.63 6.41 8.56
C ALA A 619 22.63 5.27 8.76
N GLY A 620 23.48 5.34 9.76
CA GLY A 620 24.51 4.33 10.05
C GLY A 620 24.07 3.16 10.92
N ALA A 621 22.92 3.27 11.61
CA ALA A 621 22.50 2.28 12.61
C ALA A 621 22.47 0.85 12.08
N GLN A 622 21.89 0.63 10.92
CA GLN A 622 21.77 -0.68 10.28
C GLN A 622 23.11 -1.27 9.82
N TYR A 623 24.13 -0.44 9.59
CA TYR A 623 25.46 -0.88 9.13
C TYR A 623 26.46 -1.05 10.26
N LYS A 624 26.09 -0.72 11.49
CA LYS A 624 26.99 -0.82 12.65
C LYS A 624 27.50 -2.25 12.83
N GLY A 625 28.83 -2.41 12.82
CA GLY A 625 29.49 -3.72 12.89
C GLY A 625 29.66 -4.44 11.55
N TYR A 626 29.20 -3.85 10.44
CA TYR A 626 29.22 -4.43 9.10
C TYR A 626 29.95 -3.54 8.09
N ALA A 627 30.28 -4.11 6.93
CA ALA A 627 30.60 -3.33 5.75
C ALA A 627 29.33 -2.83 5.10
N MET A 628 29.28 -1.56 4.70
CA MET A 628 28.29 -1.01 3.81
C MET A 628 28.79 -1.14 2.37
N VAL A 629 28.05 -1.85 1.52
CA VAL A 629 28.44 -2.19 0.15
C VAL A 629 27.38 -1.68 -0.83
N PRO A 630 27.63 -0.54 -1.49
CA PRO A 630 26.77 -0.06 -2.59
C PRO A 630 26.90 -1.00 -3.79
N VAL A 631 25.83 -1.72 -4.12
CA VAL A 631 25.78 -2.62 -5.28
C VAL A 631 24.87 -2.04 -6.33
N THR A 632 25.38 -1.93 -7.56
CA THR A 632 24.60 -1.49 -8.72
C THR A 632 24.50 -2.62 -9.72
N VAL A 633 23.27 -2.85 -10.23
CA VAL A 633 23.04 -3.79 -11.33
C VAL A 633 23.01 -3.07 -12.67
N THR A 634 23.56 -3.76 -13.68
CA THR A 634 23.47 -3.35 -15.08
C THR A 634 22.84 -4.49 -15.86
N ILE A 635 21.80 -4.18 -16.63
CA ILE A 635 21.01 -5.14 -17.38
C ILE A 635 21.10 -4.79 -18.86
N ASP A 636 21.49 -5.75 -19.70
CA ASP A 636 21.50 -5.63 -21.16
C ASP A 636 20.44 -6.60 -21.73
N GLY A 637 19.43 -6.05 -22.38
CA GLY A 637 18.27 -6.76 -22.90
C GLY A 637 16.94 -6.30 -22.29
N GLU A 638 15.83 -6.62 -22.95
CA GLU A 638 14.49 -6.31 -22.45
C GLU A 638 14.06 -7.29 -21.37
N TYR A 639 13.72 -6.77 -20.18
CA TYR A 639 13.30 -7.56 -19.03
C TYR A 639 11.89 -7.19 -18.55
N SER A 640 11.24 -8.11 -17.84
CA SER A 640 10.00 -7.86 -17.07
C SER A 640 10.29 -7.61 -15.59
N SER A 641 11.30 -8.29 -15.05
CA SER A 641 11.75 -8.14 -13.67
C SER A 641 13.22 -8.53 -13.52
N TYR A 642 13.84 -8.11 -12.43
CA TYR A 642 15.20 -8.48 -12.06
C TYR A 642 15.30 -8.58 -10.54
N TYR A 643 16.28 -9.35 -10.07
CA TYR A 643 16.51 -9.59 -8.64
C TYR A 643 18.00 -9.66 -8.37
N TYR A 644 18.46 -9.07 -7.27
CA TYR A 644 19.86 -9.17 -6.84
C TYR A 644 20.00 -9.07 -5.33
N THR A 645 20.98 -9.76 -4.76
CA THR A 645 21.27 -9.73 -3.32
C THR A 645 22.70 -10.19 -3.01
N ILE A 646 23.08 -10.12 -1.74
CA ILE A 646 24.31 -10.70 -1.22
C ILE A 646 23.96 -11.89 -0.34
N PHE A 647 24.46 -13.08 -0.70
CA PHE A 647 24.31 -14.30 0.08
C PHE A 647 25.52 -14.58 0.97
N GLU A 648 25.31 -15.19 2.14
CA GLU A 648 26.39 -15.85 2.87
C GLU A 648 27.05 -16.93 2.00
N TYR A 649 28.35 -17.09 2.13
CA TYR A 649 29.08 -18.04 1.31
C TYR A 649 28.92 -19.48 1.81
N VAL A 650 28.35 -20.31 0.99
CA VAL A 650 28.47 -21.78 1.06
C VAL A 650 29.53 -22.24 0.08
N THR A 651 30.35 -23.23 0.46
CA THR A 651 31.50 -23.67 -0.34
C THR A 651 31.11 -24.13 -1.74
N GLY A 652 31.44 -23.29 -2.73
CA GLY A 652 31.18 -23.54 -4.14
C GLY A 652 29.92 -22.86 -4.68
N LEU A 653 29.23 -22.00 -3.92
CA LEU A 653 28.04 -21.29 -4.36
C LEU A 653 28.28 -20.44 -5.62
N GLU A 654 29.52 -19.97 -5.83
CA GLU A 654 29.94 -19.26 -7.02
C GLU A 654 30.06 -20.17 -8.28
N ASN A 655 30.02 -21.48 -8.12
CA ASN A 655 30.17 -22.43 -9.22
C ASN A 655 28.80 -23.01 -9.64
N PRO A 656 28.31 -22.69 -10.87
CA PRO A 656 27.04 -23.20 -11.37
C PRO A 656 27.02 -24.75 -11.58
N ASP A 657 28.18 -25.39 -11.76
CA ASP A 657 28.25 -26.85 -11.86
C ASP A 657 27.95 -27.54 -10.52
N LYS A 658 28.19 -26.84 -9.40
CA LYS A 658 27.92 -27.34 -8.06
C LYS A 658 26.54 -26.93 -7.55
N TYR A 659 26.16 -25.68 -7.83
CA TYR A 659 24.87 -25.12 -7.51
C TYR A 659 24.26 -24.56 -8.81
N PRO A 660 23.43 -25.31 -9.51
CA PRO A 660 22.73 -24.85 -10.73
C PRO A 660 21.99 -23.52 -10.52
N ASP A 661 21.75 -22.78 -11.59
CA ASP A 661 21.07 -21.47 -11.50
C ASP A 661 19.67 -21.59 -10.89
N ALA A 662 18.96 -22.69 -11.16
CA ALA A 662 17.67 -22.99 -10.56
C ALA A 662 17.68 -22.95 -9.02
N TYR A 663 18.78 -23.36 -8.40
CA TYR A 663 18.95 -23.30 -6.93
C TYR A 663 18.91 -21.89 -6.38
N LEU A 664 19.37 -20.88 -7.14
CA LEU A 664 19.38 -19.48 -6.72
C LEU A 664 18.14 -18.70 -7.15
N TYR A 665 17.38 -19.15 -8.15
CA TYR A 665 16.23 -18.42 -8.66
C TYR A 665 15.19 -18.13 -7.58
N GLN A 666 14.78 -19.14 -6.85
CA GLN A 666 13.84 -18.99 -5.75
C GLN A 666 14.35 -18.03 -4.70
N ASN A 667 15.58 -18.23 -4.22
CA ASN A 667 16.19 -17.35 -3.23
C ASN A 667 16.30 -15.91 -3.70
N LEU A 668 16.60 -15.68 -4.98
CA LEU A 668 16.66 -14.34 -5.57
C LEU A 668 15.28 -13.71 -5.67
N VAL A 669 14.25 -14.46 -6.03
CA VAL A 669 12.86 -13.93 -6.08
C VAL A 669 12.35 -13.56 -4.70
N TYR A 670 12.60 -14.39 -3.67
CA TYR A 670 12.12 -14.12 -2.31
C TYR A 670 12.91 -13.06 -1.55
N HIS A 671 14.22 -13.00 -1.78
CA HIS A 671 15.13 -12.18 -0.96
C HIS A 671 15.86 -11.10 -1.74
N GLY A 672 15.68 -11.04 -3.04
CA GLY A 672 16.37 -10.10 -3.92
C GLY A 672 15.69 -8.75 -4.00
N VAL A 673 16.50 -7.70 -4.15
CA VAL A 673 16.04 -6.36 -4.50
C VAL A 673 15.57 -6.36 -5.95
N ASN A 674 14.40 -5.80 -6.23
CA ASN A 674 13.77 -5.76 -7.55
C ASN A 674 13.15 -4.40 -7.92
N TYR A 675 13.22 -3.39 -7.05
CA TYR A 675 12.59 -2.09 -7.20
C TYR A 675 13.55 -0.96 -7.53
N THR A 676 14.86 -1.17 -7.37
CA THR A 676 15.91 -0.21 -7.73
C THR A 676 17.16 -0.92 -8.24
N GLN A 677 17.87 -0.31 -9.16
CA GLN A 677 19.12 -0.85 -9.71
C GLN A 677 20.35 -0.58 -8.84
N SER A 678 20.23 0.20 -7.76
CA SER A 678 21.32 0.46 -6.85
C SER A 678 20.85 0.49 -5.41
N VAL A 679 21.48 -0.30 -4.55
CA VAL A 679 21.15 -0.35 -3.12
C VAL A 679 22.40 -0.61 -2.28
N ASN A 680 22.36 -0.14 -1.04
CA ASN A 680 23.43 -0.35 -0.07
C ASN A 680 23.15 -1.61 0.76
N PHE A 681 23.98 -2.64 0.58
CA PHE A 681 23.91 -3.85 1.39
C PHE A 681 24.84 -3.76 2.60
N ARG A 682 24.45 -4.43 3.68
CA ARG A 682 25.39 -4.74 4.78
C ARG A 682 26.02 -6.10 4.54
N ALA A 683 27.32 -6.22 4.71
CA ALA A 683 28.05 -7.47 4.58
C ALA A 683 28.96 -7.71 5.81
N PRO A 684 29.12 -8.98 6.26
CA PRO A 684 29.95 -9.30 7.40
C PRO A 684 31.42 -9.09 7.09
N TRP A 685 32.20 -8.65 8.10
CA TRP A 685 33.64 -8.54 7.98
C TRP A 685 34.32 -9.90 7.98
N ASP A 686 35.38 -10.03 7.17
CA ASP A 686 36.29 -11.17 7.08
C ASP A 686 35.60 -12.53 6.76
N LYS A 687 34.35 -12.51 6.37
CA LYS A 687 33.62 -13.67 5.84
C LYS A 687 33.45 -13.55 4.34
N ALA A 688 33.47 -14.69 3.66
CA ALA A 688 33.12 -14.72 2.23
C ALA A 688 31.61 -14.55 2.06
N VAL A 689 31.22 -13.89 0.97
CA VAL A 689 29.83 -13.73 0.52
C VAL A 689 29.79 -13.90 -1.00
N VAL A 690 28.58 -14.10 -1.56
CA VAL A 690 28.36 -14.13 -3.01
C VAL A 690 27.32 -13.07 -3.35
N ILE A 691 27.70 -12.12 -4.21
CA ILE A 691 26.74 -11.22 -4.86
C ILE A 691 26.16 -12.00 -6.01
N ALA A 692 24.81 -12.10 -6.05
CA ALA A 692 24.10 -12.78 -7.13
C ALA A 692 23.01 -11.89 -7.72
N ALA A 693 22.76 -12.04 -9.02
CA ALA A 693 21.74 -11.32 -9.75
C ALA A 693 21.15 -12.15 -10.88
N MET A 694 19.88 -11.97 -11.17
CA MET A 694 19.19 -12.54 -12.33
C MET A 694 18.14 -11.58 -12.87
N ALA A 695 17.73 -11.78 -14.11
CA ALA A 695 16.60 -11.09 -14.73
C ALA A 695 15.65 -12.08 -15.40
N ILE A 696 14.41 -11.68 -15.58
CA ILE A 696 13.36 -12.44 -16.26
C ILE A 696 12.91 -11.63 -17.47
N ASP A 697 12.81 -12.24 -18.64
CA ASP A 697 12.35 -11.56 -19.85
C ASP A 697 10.82 -11.44 -19.91
N LYS A 698 10.31 -10.75 -20.92
CA LYS A 698 8.86 -10.60 -21.15
C LYS A 698 8.12 -11.89 -21.47
N GLN A 699 8.84 -12.97 -21.78
CA GLN A 699 8.32 -14.31 -22.02
C GLN A 699 8.41 -15.21 -20.78
N GLY A 700 8.86 -14.68 -19.63
CA GLY A 700 9.01 -15.44 -18.39
C GLY A 700 10.28 -16.31 -18.33
N ARG A 701 11.22 -16.18 -19.29
CA ARG A 701 12.47 -16.95 -19.28
C ARG A 701 13.50 -16.27 -18.39
N TYR A 702 14.20 -17.07 -17.59
CA TYR A 702 15.25 -16.60 -16.68
C TYR A 702 16.58 -16.39 -17.39
N SER A 703 17.30 -15.35 -17.00
CA SER A 703 18.70 -15.18 -17.38
C SER A 703 19.59 -16.19 -16.63
N ARG A 704 20.83 -16.35 -17.07
CA ARG A 704 21.85 -16.99 -16.22
C ARG A 704 22.09 -16.14 -14.98
N VAL A 705 22.32 -16.80 -13.83
CA VAL A 705 22.60 -16.11 -12.59
C VAL A 705 24.03 -15.55 -12.61
N TYR A 706 24.15 -14.24 -12.50
CA TYR A 706 25.43 -13.60 -12.21
C TYR A 706 25.87 -13.95 -10.79
N ARG A 707 27.15 -14.28 -10.58
CA ARG A 707 27.69 -14.66 -9.28
C ARG A 707 29.08 -14.10 -9.10
N GLN A 708 29.30 -13.35 -8.02
CA GLN A 708 30.62 -12.81 -7.67
C GLN A 708 30.93 -13.10 -6.20
N LYS A 709 31.96 -13.93 -5.95
CA LYS A 709 32.45 -14.17 -4.59
C LYS A 709 33.31 -13.01 -4.13
N CYS A 710 33.02 -12.48 -2.95
CA CYS A 710 33.71 -11.35 -2.34
C CYS A 710 34.04 -11.65 -0.87
N THR A 711 35.03 -10.88 -0.33
CA THR A 711 35.31 -10.84 1.11
C THR A 711 35.66 -9.41 1.49
N PHE A 712 34.89 -8.82 2.38
CA PHE A 712 35.10 -7.45 2.83
C PHE A 712 35.98 -7.42 4.07
N ARG A 713 37.00 -6.56 4.05
CA ARG A 713 37.99 -6.44 5.15
C ARG A 713 38.08 -4.98 5.57
N LYS A 714 38.05 -4.70 6.87
CA LYS A 714 38.04 -3.32 7.40
C LYS A 714 39.22 -2.49 6.87
N TYR A 715 40.41 -3.07 6.69
CA TYR A 715 41.59 -2.35 6.20
C TYR A 715 41.54 -1.99 4.72
N ASN A 716 40.61 -2.56 3.96
CA ASN A 716 40.39 -2.25 2.55
C ASN A 716 39.16 -1.33 2.34
N ALA A 717 38.44 -0.95 3.40
CA ALA A 717 37.30 -0.05 3.29
C ALA A 717 37.77 1.33 2.79
N SER A 718 36.99 1.91 1.91
CA SER A 718 37.21 3.27 1.43
C SER A 718 36.92 4.28 2.55
N PRO A 719 37.59 5.46 2.54
CA PRO A 719 37.26 6.51 3.48
C PRO A 719 35.79 6.92 3.37
N ILE A 720 35.11 7.08 4.50
CA ILE A 720 33.70 7.47 4.53
C ILE A 720 33.44 8.83 3.88
N SER A 721 34.46 9.72 3.86
CA SER A 721 34.42 11.00 3.15
C SER A 721 34.13 10.84 1.65
N ASP A 722 34.49 9.72 1.05
CA ASP A 722 34.25 9.46 -0.37
C ASP A 722 32.77 9.19 -0.67
N LEU A 723 32.01 8.72 0.34
CA LEU A 723 30.57 8.57 0.27
C LEU A 723 29.87 9.94 0.38
N LEU A 724 30.36 10.80 1.27
CA LEU A 724 29.78 12.11 1.56
C LEU A 724 30.07 13.17 0.48
N THR A 725 31.07 12.94 -0.37
CA THR A 725 31.43 13.86 -1.48
C THR A 725 30.70 13.56 -2.78
N LYS A 726 30.07 12.43 -2.93
CA LYS A 726 29.07 12.21 -3.97
C LYS A 726 27.78 12.86 -3.47
N SER A 727 27.40 13.96 -4.10
CA SER A 727 26.08 14.58 -3.95
C SER A 727 25.02 13.68 -4.60
N SER A 728 24.75 12.56 -3.99
CA SER A 728 23.46 11.91 -3.99
C SER A 728 23.01 12.01 -2.55
N PRO A 729 21.81 12.47 -2.25
CA PRO A 729 21.25 12.27 -0.95
C PRO A 729 21.43 10.78 -0.61
N LEU A 730 21.80 10.48 0.61
CA LEU A 730 21.48 9.19 1.17
C LEU A 730 19.94 9.18 1.16
N GLU A 731 19.35 8.84 0.02
CA GLU A 731 17.95 8.47 0.01
C GLU A 731 17.85 7.29 0.94
N ASP A 732 17.60 7.64 2.15
CA ASP A 732 17.05 6.80 3.18
C ASP A 732 15.57 6.61 2.87
N GLU A 733 15.28 5.90 1.82
CA GLU A 733 14.14 5.04 1.98
C GLU A 733 14.59 4.01 3.01
N SER A 734 14.10 4.17 4.21
CA SER A 734 14.21 3.24 5.31
C SER A 734 13.43 1.96 5.01
N VAL A 735 13.68 1.38 3.87
CA VAL A 735 13.37 -0.01 3.63
C VAL A 735 14.47 -0.78 4.34
N SER A 736 14.15 -1.21 5.56
CA SER A 736 14.87 -2.29 6.19
C SER A 736 14.73 -3.49 5.26
N VAL A 737 15.59 -3.60 4.26
CA VAL A 737 15.76 -4.84 3.50
C VAL A 737 16.40 -5.80 4.50
N PRO A 738 15.65 -6.78 5.05
CA PRO A 738 16.27 -7.79 5.85
C PRO A 738 17.31 -8.44 4.96
N VAL A 739 18.58 -8.28 5.31
CA VAL A 739 19.64 -9.01 4.64
C VAL A 739 19.46 -10.46 5.05
N PRO A 740 19.14 -11.36 4.14
CA PRO A 740 19.02 -12.76 4.46
C PRO A 740 20.39 -13.28 4.85
N TYR A 741 20.56 -13.56 6.11
CA TYR A 741 21.80 -14.09 6.67
C TYR A 741 21.92 -15.58 6.57
N ALA A 742 20.92 -16.27 6.17
CA ALA A 742 21.00 -17.69 5.93
C ALA A 742 20.59 -17.94 4.48
N LEU A 743 21.50 -18.46 3.70
CA LEU A 743 21.04 -19.52 2.83
C LEU A 743 20.41 -20.53 3.77
N PRO A 744 19.16 -20.90 3.57
CA PRO A 744 18.66 -22.10 4.21
C PRO A 744 19.70 -23.18 3.93
N GLN A 745 20.08 -23.94 4.94
CA GLN A 745 20.89 -25.11 4.70
C GLN A 745 20.11 -25.94 3.68
N VAL A 746 20.59 -26.01 2.47
CA VAL A 746 20.15 -26.78 1.33
C VAL A 746 18.84 -27.57 1.58
N GLU A 747 17.75 -26.89 1.72
CA GLU A 747 16.41 -27.42 1.56
C GLU A 747 15.74 -26.45 0.59
N VAL A 748 15.48 -26.94 -0.61
CA VAL A 748 14.78 -26.20 -1.64
C VAL A 748 13.34 -26.07 -1.17
N GLU A 749 13.01 -24.97 -0.48
CA GLU A 749 11.63 -24.61 -0.23
C GLU A 749 11.00 -24.19 -1.54
N LEU A 750 10.28 -25.10 -2.09
CA LEU A 750 9.46 -24.90 -3.26
C LEU A 750 8.07 -24.50 -2.74
N THR A 751 7.67 -23.24 -2.86
CA THR A 751 6.31 -22.82 -2.54
C THR A 751 5.36 -23.20 -3.65
N LYS A 752 4.24 -23.77 -3.28
CA LYS A 752 3.12 -24.00 -4.19
C LYS A 752 2.38 -22.69 -4.40
N ASP A 753 2.41 -22.13 -5.59
CA ASP A 753 1.43 -21.11 -5.97
C ASP A 753 0.07 -21.82 -6.07
N LYS A 754 -0.81 -21.60 -5.08
CA LYS A 754 -2.19 -22.07 -5.16
C LYS A 754 -2.90 -21.26 -6.25
N PRO A 755 -3.54 -21.90 -7.23
CA PRO A 755 -4.26 -21.15 -8.27
C PRO A 755 -5.41 -20.36 -7.66
N ALA A 756 -5.49 -19.09 -8.02
CA ALA A 756 -6.46 -18.10 -7.51
C ALA A 756 -7.94 -18.39 -7.88
N GLY A 757 -8.25 -19.54 -8.47
CA GLY A 757 -9.56 -19.87 -9.03
C GLY A 757 -10.47 -20.75 -8.19
N ASP A 758 -9.93 -21.61 -7.32
CA ASP A 758 -10.70 -22.68 -6.66
C ASP A 758 -11.09 -22.38 -5.19
N ASP A 759 -10.60 -21.29 -4.62
CA ASP A 759 -10.81 -20.96 -3.18
C ASP A 759 -12.26 -20.55 -2.84
N ARG A 760 -13.10 -20.23 -3.82
CA ARG A 760 -14.50 -19.82 -3.59
C ARG A 760 -15.41 -20.93 -3.10
N PHE A 761 -15.04 -22.20 -3.33
CA PHE A 761 -15.86 -23.36 -2.99
C PHE A 761 -15.41 -24.15 -1.76
N ARG A 762 -14.40 -23.73 -1.03
CA ARG A 762 -13.83 -24.49 0.09
C ARG A 762 -14.63 -24.31 1.39
N ALA A 763 -14.95 -25.44 2.06
CA ALA A 763 -15.53 -25.45 3.40
C ALA A 763 -14.61 -24.84 4.48
N GLU A 764 -13.30 -24.74 4.23
CA GLU A 764 -12.32 -24.07 5.09
C GLU A 764 -12.67 -22.58 5.25
N ASN A 765 -13.14 -21.91 4.19
CA ASN A 765 -13.69 -20.57 4.28
C ASN A 765 -14.94 -20.53 5.21
N MET A 766 -15.73 -21.60 5.25
CA MET A 766 -16.86 -21.70 6.17
C MET A 766 -16.44 -21.79 7.64
N ALA A 767 -15.41 -22.57 7.95
CA ALA A 767 -14.91 -22.69 9.33
C ALA A 767 -14.24 -21.38 9.80
N LYS A 768 -13.50 -20.70 8.92
CA LYS A 768 -12.88 -19.40 9.20
C LYS A 768 -13.92 -18.31 9.37
N VAL A 769 -14.92 -18.21 8.48
CA VAL A 769 -16.03 -17.25 8.57
C VAL A 769 -16.85 -17.48 9.83
N ARG A 770 -17.13 -18.74 10.22
CA ARG A 770 -17.81 -19.08 11.47
C ARG A 770 -17.00 -18.67 12.70
N ARG A 771 -15.68 -18.84 12.67
CA ARG A 771 -14.78 -18.43 13.75
C ARG A 771 -14.71 -16.89 13.85
N GLU A 772 -14.56 -16.18 12.75
CA GLU A 772 -14.50 -14.71 12.70
C GLU A 772 -15.84 -14.07 13.05
N SER A 773 -16.97 -14.62 12.60
CA SER A 773 -18.31 -14.12 12.98
C SER A 773 -18.65 -14.36 14.45
N ARG A 774 -18.14 -15.45 15.06
CA ARG A 774 -18.27 -15.69 16.51
C ARG A 774 -17.39 -14.76 17.34
N LEU A 775 -16.19 -14.42 16.87
CA LEU A 775 -15.30 -13.45 17.54
C LEU A 775 -15.84 -12.02 17.48
N ARG A 776 -16.65 -11.68 16.48
CA ARG A 776 -17.31 -10.36 16.38
C ARG A 776 -18.63 -10.25 17.18
N LYS A 777 -19.14 -11.35 17.72
CA LYS A 777 -20.32 -11.36 18.62
C LYS A 777 -19.91 -11.20 20.13
N PHE A 778 -18.63 -11.00 20.42
CA PHE A 778 -18.10 -10.69 21.75
C PHE A 778 -17.32 -9.38 21.70
#